data_e1a38951c8b6a1893ae5d49f5e3afd67
#
_entry.id   e1a38951c8b6a1893ae5d49f5e3afd67
#
_cell.length_a   1.000
_cell.length_b   1.000
_cell.length_c   1.000
_cell.angle_alpha   90.00
_cell.angle_beta   90.00
_cell.angle_gamma   90.00
#
_symmetry.space_group_name_H-M   'P 1'
#
loop_
_entity.id
_entity.type
_entity.pdbx_description
1 polymer ?
#
loop_
_entity_poly.entity_id
_entity_poly.type
_entity_poly.pdbx_seq_one_letter_code
_entity_poly.pdbx_strand_id
1 'polypeptide(L)'
;MFENFFIFRTFTNMKRSLLLLCALAAVMSCNQSYPAVSDCVDVFWGSGVTDAPLSEGMARGWNWEKAQSGNTSPAAVLPYGWVSACAFTGGYSSGYGRVGYSSCLEPPIMYADTLKAYGFTHFHHSGVGLMGRFYNYFLFTPGSRDADFSLPSALVNESARPGYYSAELADYGASFELTARPYAACHRYSFPSGSGKLRIDLSHAGLGTECFRPIRPQQQVEEIESADVKRVCGDELAGKIRAYGKDIFFDIIVKGETTVPDANGAAVDLFFEGGSAETVIGFSLANAAEAAERARNAADKGFDACLAEAEQAWTAALGRVKAEFADDGQCRCFYSALYHSMTKPADCGVGYLDFATLWDMYRTAMPLALSLSDHGEGIARYLENSISQYGYCPISHTLQIEKEDHSGQASALGVYSLSDAFFRGLFSCDEYAELKKALASDLAHYSDVSGKSPSHTLDLSGAYGAAAYVAEACGDASFAQALRDSASIWKTVYDGADGLLRQDAVYYEGNRYNYSFRPHPGMNERVAMAGGDDAFRRLLDEFFCVDGNPDWDPEQERIRRRDHFEGMNNECDMDTPYAYIWCGRPDRTAEVLDAVRRYRFTEGEGGCPGNNDSGSTSSWYVWSCLGLYPLTGTPYYLLGSPSVDSAELQFNDGRLKIRVERESPASIYPQWYKFNGRKFRSPWLKVEEAEAGGILVFRLADSPSPEASPVPEWL
;
A
#
# COMPACT_ATOMS: atom_id res chain seq x y z
N MET A 1 -33.89 68.78 13.36
CA MET A 1 -32.89 67.90 14.01
C MET A 1 -33.25 66.38 13.83
N PHE A 2 -34.08 66.04 12.86
CA PHE A 2 -34.49 64.64 12.61
C PHE A 2 -34.08 64.10 11.21
N GLU A 3 -33.59 64.92 10.29
CA GLU A 3 -33.20 64.45 8.95
C GLU A 3 -31.75 63.91 8.85
N ASN A 4 -30.86 64.24 9.78
CA ASN A 4 -29.48 63.76 9.74
C ASN A 4 -29.26 62.35 10.36
N PHE A 5 -30.29 61.75 10.99
CA PHE A 5 -30.15 60.39 11.56
C PHE A 5 -30.45 59.28 10.59
N PHE A 6 -31.17 59.56 9.50
CA PHE A 6 -31.53 58.56 8.49
C PHE A 6 -30.40 58.35 7.47
N ILE A 7 -29.59 59.34 7.16
CA ILE A 7 -28.50 59.24 6.18
C ILE A 7 -27.32 58.44 6.76
N PHE A 8 -27.05 58.54 8.07
CA PHE A 8 -25.97 57.78 8.71
C PHE A 8 -26.29 56.30 8.85
N ARG A 9 -27.53 55.90 9.03
CA ARG A 9 -27.94 54.48 9.08
C ARG A 9 -27.90 53.79 7.70
N THR A 10 -28.19 54.49 6.64
CA THR A 10 -28.15 53.97 5.26
C THR A 10 -26.70 53.75 4.79
N PHE A 11 -25.78 54.62 5.13
CA PHE A 11 -24.37 54.47 4.80
C PHE A 11 -23.68 53.36 5.60
N THR A 12 -24.07 53.11 6.84
CA THR A 12 -23.52 52.04 7.67
C THR A 12 -24.03 50.65 7.19
N ASN A 13 -25.29 50.58 6.77
CA ASN A 13 -25.85 49.34 6.20
C ASN A 13 -25.31 49.04 4.82
N MET A 14 -25.07 50.04 3.96
CA MET A 14 -24.40 49.84 2.67
C MET A 14 -22.95 49.36 2.81
N LYS A 15 -22.18 49.89 3.77
CA LYS A 15 -20.80 49.42 4.06
C LYS A 15 -20.80 48.00 4.62
N ARG A 16 -21.76 47.63 5.47
CA ARG A 16 -21.91 46.24 5.95
C ARG A 16 -22.34 45.29 4.85
N SER A 17 -23.25 45.66 3.98
CA SER A 17 -23.65 44.85 2.81
C SER A 17 -22.54 44.73 1.77
N LEU A 18 -21.72 45.78 1.56
CA LEU A 18 -20.56 45.68 0.68
C LEU A 18 -19.45 44.83 1.28
N LEU A 19 -19.22 44.87 2.59
CA LEU A 19 -18.25 44.02 3.29
C LEU A 19 -18.75 42.55 3.32
N LEU A 20 -20.05 42.29 3.43
CA LEU A 20 -20.61 40.92 3.30
C LEU A 20 -20.52 40.40 1.86
N LEU A 21 -20.77 41.25 0.85
CA LEU A 21 -20.59 40.88 -0.56
C LEU A 21 -19.12 40.63 -0.93
N CYS A 22 -18.20 41.44 -0.41
CA CYS A 22 -16.77 41.20 -0.58
C CYS A 22 -16.29 39.96 0.19
N ALA A 23 -16.84 39.65 1.36
CA ALA A 23 -16.57 38.41 2.09
C ALA A 23 -17.15 37.19 1.38
N LEU A 24 -18.39 37.27 0.82
CA LEU A 24 -18.96 36.24 -0.01
C LEU A 24 -18.21 36.07 -1.34
N ALA A 25 -17.75 37.16 -1.98
CA ALA A 25 -16.92 37.07 -3.19
C ALA A 25 -15.53 36.51 -2.89
N ALA A 26 -14.95 36.78 -1.73
CA ALA A 26 -13.67 36.18 -1.29
C ALA A 26 -13.83 34.71 -0.93
N VAL A 27 -15.01 34.25 -0.45
CA VAL A 27 -15.33 32.84 -0.21
C VAL A 27 -15.67 32.11 -1.53
N MET A 28 -16.17 32.80 -2.55
CA MET A 28 -16.42 32.25 -3.87
C MET A 28 -15.20 32.18 -4.80
N SER A 29 -14.09 32.85 -4.46
CA SER A 29 -12.91 32.89 -5.32
C SER A 29 -11.81 31.87 -4.96
N CYS A 30 -12.13 30.87 -4.15
CA CYS A 30 -11.25 29.75 -3.84
C CYS A 30 -11.99 28.40 -3.92
N ASN A 31 -12.85 28.22 -4.91
CA ASN A 31 -13.17 26.86 -5.35
C ASN A 31 -12.06 26.43 -6.33
N GLN A 32 -10.95 25.95 -5.81
CA GLN A 32 -10.06 25.10 -6.57
C GLN A 32 -10.90 23.90 -7.02
N SER A 33 -11.14 23.78 -8.32
CA SER A 33 -11.80 22.61 -8.89
C SER A 33 -10.76 21.50 -9.04
N TYR A 34 -10.62 20.68 -8.02
CA TYR A 34 -9.88 19.44 -8.17
C TYR A 34 -10.56 18.58 -9.24
N PRO A 35 -9.80 17.88 -10.11
CA PRO A 35 -10.37 16.90 -11.04
C PRO A 35 -11.18 15.86 -10.26
N ALA A 36 -12.18 15.25 -10.89
CA ALA A 36 -12.87 14.13 -10.27
C ALA A 36 -11.82 13.03 -10.03
N VAL A 37 -11.57 12.71 -8.77
CA VAL A 37 -10.45 11.86 -8.35
C VAL A 37 -10.49 10.48 -9.02
N SER A 38 -11.72 9.95 -9.24
CA SER A 38 -11.93 8.68 -9.94
C SER A 38 -11.42 8.66 -11.39
N ASP A 39 -11.41 9.82 -12.06
CA ASP A 39 -11.00 9.92 -13.46
C ASP A 39 -9.48 9.89 -13.63
N CYS A 40 -8.75 10.10 -12.54
CA CYS A 40 -7.28 10.05 -12.50
C CYS A 40 -6.74 8.66 -12.12
N VAL A 41 -7.57 7.68 -11.77
CA VAL A 41 -7.11 6.35 -11.32
C VAL A 41 -7.00 5.40 -12.51
N ASP A 42 -5.78 4.93 -12.76
CA ASP A 42 -5.51 3.77 -13.60
C ASP A 42 -5.31 2.53 -12.70
N VAL A 43 -6.32 1.66 -12.65
CA VAL A 43 -6.25 0.46 -11.80
C VAL A 43 -5.32 -0.64 -12.35
N PHE A 44 -4.92 -0.55 -13.63
CA PHE A 44 -3.90 -1.41 -14.23
C PHE A 44 -2.47 -0.95 -13.91
N TRP A 45 -2.30 0.22 -13.29
CA TRP A 45 -1.00 0.74 -12.93
C TRP A 45 -0.19 -0.25 -12.08
N GLY A 46 1.00 -0.61 -12.57
CA GLY A 46 1.89 -1.57 -11.89
C GLY A 46 1.56 -3.05 -12.14
N SER A 47 0.56 -3.40 -12.98
CA SER A 47 0.20 -4.79 -13.29
C SER A 47 1.06 -5.43 -14.39
N GLY A 48 1.81 -4.63 -15.12
CA GLY A 48 2.67 -5.03 -16.21
C GLY A 48 4.15 -4.86 -15.88
N VAL A 49 4.96 -5.06 -16.90
CA VAL A 49 6.42 -4.93 -16.78
C VAL A 49 6.81 -3.46 -16.76
N THR A 50 7.75 -3.10 -15.90
CA THR A 50 8.29 -1.74 -15.84
C THR A 50 8.97 -1.37 -17.16
N ASP A 51 8.52 -0.29 -17.75
CA ASP A 51 9.05 0.34 -18.95
C ASP A 51 9.59 1.74 -18.60
N ALA A 52 10.33 1.82 -17.49
CA ALA A 52 10.91 3.06 -17.03
C ALA A 52 11.95 3.59 -18.02
N PRO A 53 12.01 4.92 -18.24
CA PRO A 53 13.02 5.53 -19.09
C PRO A 53 14.42 5.31 -18.50
N LEU A 54 15.43 5.39 -19.35
CA LEU A 54 16.81 5.38 -18.88
C LEU A 54 17.05 6.54 -17.93
N SER A 55 17.62 6.25 -16.78
CA SER A 55 17.93 7.25 -15.77
C SER A 55 19.10 8.13 -16.20
N GLU A 56 18.99 9.43 -15.89
CA GLU A 56 20.00 10.43 -16.22
C GLU A 56 20.47 11.18 -14.96
N GLY A 57 21.49 12.03 -15.12
CA GLY A 57 22.00 12.83 -14.00
C GLY A 57 22.52 11.96 -12.87
N MET A 58 22.14 12.28 -11.64
CA MET A 58 22.54 11.53 -10.45
C MET A 58 22.03 10.07 -10.46
N ALA A 59 20.91 9.82 -11.10
CA ALA A 59 20.31 8.49 -11.19
C ALA A 59 20.91 7.62 -12.30
N ARG A 60 21.91 8.12 -13.04
CA ARG A 60 22.49 7.42 -14.18
C ARG A 60 23.03 6.02 -13.84
N GLY A 61 23.50 5.82 -12.62
CA GLY A 61 23.94 4.53 -12.11
C GLY A 61 22.80 3.55 -11.77
N TRP A 62 21.53 3.99 -11.79
CA TRP A 62 20.36 3.16 -11.45
C TRP A 62 19.77 2.42 -12.66
N ASN A 63 20.41 2.49 -13.82
CA ASN A 63 20.00 1.77 -15.03
C ASN A 63 20.34 0.29 -14.90
N TRP A 64 19.46 -0.45 -14.27
CA TRP A 64 19.56 -1.90 -14.21
C TRP A 64 18.43 -2.55 -14.99
N GLU A 65 18.85 -3.68 -15.59
CA GLU A 65 17.96 -4.40 -16.44
C GLU A 65 16.74 -4.89 -15.68
N LYS A 66 15.66 -4.25 -15.99
CA LYS A 66 14.40 -4.91 -16.11
C LYS A 66 13.76 -5.58 -14.97
N ALA A 67 12.59 -5.38 -15.15
CA ALA A 67 11.56 -6.30 -14.99
C ALA A 67 11.15 -6.45 -13.59
N GLN A 68 10.90 -5.37 -13.08
CA GLN A 68 10.05 -5.29 -11.94
C GLN A 68 8.69 -4.89 -12.43
N SER A 69 7.73 -5.55 -11.91
CA SER A 69 6.33 -5.21 -12.01
C SER A 69 5.87 -4.95 -10.59
N GLY A 70 5.05 -3.94 -10.37
CA GLY A 70 4.39 -3.73 -9.08
C GLY A 70 3.52 -4.90 -8.67
N ASN A 71 3.27 -5.85 -9.57
CA ASN A 71 2.42 -7.03 -9.37
C ASN A 71 1.05 -6.65 -8.81
N THR A 72 0.55 -5.48 -9.21
CA THR A 72 -0.78 -5.02 -8.83
C THR A 72 -1.85 -5.80 -9.56
N SER A 73 -3.05 -5.80 -9.02
CA SER A 73 -4.22 -6.43 -9.63
C SER A 73 -5.27 -5.35 -9.93
N PRO A 74 -5.87 -5.35 -11.14
CA PRO A 74 -6.97 -4.44 -11.48
C PRO A 74 -8.32 -4.91 -10.92
N ALA A 75 -8.31 -5.68 -9.84
CA ALA A 75 -9.49 -6.32 -9.30
C ALA A 75 -10.58 -5.33 -8.89
N ALA A 76 -11.83 -5.76 -9.07
CA ALA A 76 -12.98 -5.14 -8.43
C ALA A 76 -12.89 -5.40 -6.91
N VAL A 77 -12.53 -4.37 -6.15
CA VAL A 77 -12.31 -4.42 -4.70
C VAL A 77 -12.84 -3.14 -4.05
N LEU A 78 -13.23 -3.19 -2.79
CA LEU A 78 -13.51 -2.00 -1.97
C LEU A 78 -12.24 -1.51 -1.25
N PRO A 79 -12.18 -0.24 -0.82
CA PRO A 79 -11.12 0.20 0.07
C PRO A 79 -11.04 -0.72 1.29
N TYR A 80 -9.85 -1.30 1.53
CA TYR A 80 -9.61 -2.25 2.61
C TYR A 80 -10.54 -3.48 2.61
N GLY A 81 -11.14 -3.79 1.45
CA GLY A 81 -12.07 -4.91 1.29
C GLY A 81 -11.36 -6.26 1.15
N TRP A 82 -11.98 -7.30 1.71
CA TRP A 82 -11.47 -8.67 1.58
C TRP A 82 -11.69 -9.24 0.18
N VAL A 83 -12.91 -9.06 -0.35
CA VAL A 83 -13.27 -9.58 -1.67
C VAL A 83 -12.69 -8.68 -2.75
N SER A 84 -11.88 -9.29 -3.62
CA SER A 84 -11.25 -8.64 -4.75
C SER A 84 -11.32 -9.57 -5.96
N ALA A 85 -12.25 -9.32 -6.88
CA ALA A 85 -12.56 -10.21 -7.99
C ALA A 85 -11.88 -9.75 -9.29
N CYS A 86 -11.14 -10.66 -9.95
CA CYS A 86 -10.40 -10.38 -11.16
C CYS A 86 -10.19 -11.66 -11.99
N ALA A 87 -9.87 -11.51 -13.28
CA ALA A 87 -9.39 -12.62 -14.09
C ALA A 87 -8.17 -13.29 -13.45
N PHE A 88 -8.16 -14.62 -13.41
CA PHE A 88 -7.04 -15.40 -12.93
C PHE A 88 -6.15 -15.80 -14.10
N THR A 89 -5.00 -15.14 -14.24
CA THR A 89 -4.00 -15.43 -15.28
C THR A 89 -2.83 -16.27 -14.78
N GLY A 90 -2.73 -16.45 -13.46
CA GLY A 90 -1.59 -17.10 -12.80
C GLY A 90 -0.36 -16.21 -12.67
N GLY A 91 -0.48 -14.90 -12.92
CA GLY A 91 0.61 -13.96 -12.76
C GLY A 91 1.10 -13.85 -11.32
N TYR A 92 2.39 -13.67 -11.17
CA TYR A 92 3.02 -13.46 -9.86
C TYR A 92 2.77 -12.01 -9.40
N SER A 93 2.54 -11.73 -8.17
CA SER A 93 2.21 -12.55 -7.02
C SER A 93 0.72 -12.49 -6.70
N SER A 94 -0.01 -11.66 -7.42
CA SER A 94 -1.43 -11.35 -7.19
C SER A 94 -2.42 -12.32 -7.84
N GLY A 95 -1.93 -13.27 -8.64
CA GLY A 95 -2.77 -14.14 -9.50
C GLY A 95 -3.19 -13.49 -10.82
N TYR A 96 -2.79 -12.25 -11.07
CA TYR A 96 -3.04 -11.49 -12.30
C TYR A 96 -1.73 -10.91 -12.85
N GLY A 97 -1.68 -10.67 -14.14
CA GLY A 97 -0.58 -10.00 -14.82
C GLY A 97 0.22 -10.89 -15.76
N ARG A 98 1.19 -10.29 -16.41
CA ARG A 98 2.02 -10.93 -17.47
C ARG A 98 3.32 -11.51 -16.96
N VAL A 99 3.63 -11.32 -15.70
CA VAL A 99 4.86 -11.78 -15.07
C VAL A 99 4.56 -13.02 -14.25
N GLY A 100 5.15 -14.15 -14.65
CA GLY A 100 4.94 -15.41 -13.95
C GLY A 100 5.74 -15.53 -12.66
N TYR A 101 6.93 -14.96 -12.65
CA TYR A 101 7.78 -14.86 -11.47
C TYR A 101 8.73 -13.67 -11.66
N SER A 102 8.75 -12.80 -10.69
CA SER A 102 9.67 -11.69 -10.64
C SER A 102 10.57 -11.86 -9.43
N SER A 103 11.75 -12.45 -9.63
CA SER A 103 12.86 -12.21 -8.73
C SER A 103 13.70 -11.11 -9.36
N CYS A 104 13.80 -10.00 -8.68
CA CYS A 104 14.75 -8.94 -9.03
C CYS A 104 16.21 -9.44 -9.09
N LEU A 105 16.47 -10.65 -8.61
CA LEU A 105 17.79 -11.21 -8.42
C LEU A 105 18.14 -12.36 -9.38
N GLU A 106 17.16 -12.98 -10.05
CA GLU A 106 17.39 -14.17 -10.88
C GLU A 106 16.57 -14.15 -12.18
N PRO A 107 17.14 -13.76 -13.34
CA PRO A 107 16.52 -13.99 -14.64
C PRO A 107 16.55 -15.50 -15.00
N PRO A 108 15.68 -16.02 -15.89
CA PRO A 108 14.79 -15.23 -16.73
C PRO A 108 13.42 -15.04 -16.10
N ILE A 109 12.91 -13.84 -16.24
CA ILE A 109 11.53 -13.53 -15.93
C ILE A 109 10.66 -14.13 -17.02
N MET A 110 9.61 -14.82 -16.62
CA MET A 110 8.65 -15.39 -17.57
C MET A 110 7.61 -14.34 -17.91
N TYR A 111 7.55 -13.97 -19.18
CA TYR A 111 6.55 -13.05 -19.73
C TYR A 111 5.54 -13.79 -20.57
N ALA A 112 4.29 -13.37 -20.50
CA ALA A 112 3.28 -13.75 -21.46
C ALA A 112 3.05 -12.60 -22.45
N ASP A 113 3.21 -12.86 -23.73
CA ASP A 113 2.91 -11.88 -24.79
C ASP A 113 1.41 -11.54 -24.82
N THR A 114 0.56 -12.51 -24.51
CA THR A 114 -0.89 -12.38 -24.41
C THR A 114 -1.37 -13.00 -23.11
N LEU A 115 -2.30 -12.30 -22.44
CA LEU A 115 -2.92 -12.87 -21.26
C LEU A 115 -3.92 -13.95 -21.62
N LYS A 116 -3.91 -15.03 -20.88
CA LYS A 116 -4.89 -16.12 -20.94
C LYS A 116 -5.43 -16.42 -19.56
N ALA A 117 -6.72 -16.75 -19.49
CA ALA A 117 -7.38 -17.10 -18.24
C ALA A 117 -8.34 -18.26 -18.40
N TYR A 118 -8.49 -19.07 -17.36
CA TYR A 118 -9.58 -20.04 -17.27
C TYR A 118 -10.90 -19.41 -16.82
N GLY A 119 -10.84 -18.21 -16.25
CA GLY A 119 -11.95 -17.49 -15.69
C GLY A 119 -11.46 -16.42 -14.71
N PHE A 120 -12.22 -16.22 -13.65
CA PHE A 120 -11.89 -15.25 -12.61
C PHE A 120 -12.02 -15.85 -11.20
N THR A 121 -11.31 -15.28 -10.24
CA THR A 121 -11.33 -15.65 -8.82
C THR A 121 -11.56 -14.42 -7.93
N HIS A 122 -11.56 -14.56 -6.58
CA HIS A 122 -12.21 -13.57 -5.71
C HIS A 122 -11.32 -12.92 -4.64
N PHE A 123 -10.03 -13.27 -4.58
CA PHE A 123 -9.14 -12.80 -3.51
C PHE A 123 -7.80 -12.30 -4.03
N HIS A 124 -7.81 -11.58 -5.15
CA HIS A 124 -6.61 -10.95 -5.67
C HIS A 124 -6.19 -9.76 -4.81
N HIS A 125 -4.93 -9.72 -4.43
CA HIS A 125 -4.36 -8.61 -3.69
C HIS A 125 -3.14 -8.05 -4.41
N SER A 126 -2.91 -6.75 -4.27
CA SER A 126 -1.88 -6.05 -5.00
C SER A 126 -0.50 -6.29 -4.39
N GLY A 127 0.40 -6.90 -5.16
CA GLY A 127 1.81 -7.02 -4.84
C GLY A 127 2.13 -7.76 -3.54
N VAL A 128 1.33 -8.73 -3.15
CA VAL A 128 1.58 -9.48 -1.91
C VAL A 128 2.71 -10.45 -2.11
N GLY A 129 3.76 -10.40 -1.31
CA GLY A 129 4.94 -11.28 -1.42
C GLY A 129 4.68 -12.76 -1.14
N LEU A 130 3.54 -13.12 -0.55
CA LEU A 130 3.13 -14.49 -0.28
C LEU A 130 2.40 -15.07 -1.49
N MET A 131 3.09 -15.91 -2.23
CA MET A 131 2.60 -16.49 -3.48
C MET A 131 1.48 -17.47 -3.29
N GLY A 132 0.50 -17.41 -4.19
CA GLY A 132 -0.45 -18.49 -4.45
C GLY A 132 -1.48 -18.72 -3.37
N ARG A 133 -1.57 -17.87 -2.39
CA ARG A 133 -2.43 -18.10 -1.25
C ARG A 133 -3.76 -17.40 -1.44
N PHE A 134 -4.84 -18.17 -1.56
CA PHE A 134 -6.23 -17.76 -1.71
C PHE A 134 -6.61 -17.09 -3.04
N TYR A 135 -5.70 -16.49 -3.79
CA TYR A 135 -5.99 -15.72 -5.01
C TYR A 135 -6.67 -16.55 -6.11
N ASN A 136 -6.45 -17.83 -6.12
CA ASN A 136 -6.92 -18.79 -7.11
C ASN A 136 -8.15 -19.57 -6.69
N TYR A 137 -8.69 -19.32 -5.51
CA TYR A 137 -9.86 -20.05 -5.04
C TYR A 137 -11.16 -19.52 -5.63
N PHE A 138 -12.16 -20.40 -5.72
CA PHE A 138 -13.46 -20.09 -6.29
C PHE A 138 -13.36 -19.65 -7.75
N LEU A 139 -12.86 -20.53 -8.61
CA LEU A 139 -12.74 -20.25 -10.05
C LEU A 139 -14.12 -20.32 -10.71
N PHE A 140 -14.52 -19.22 -11.35
CA PHE A 140 -15.74 -19.08 -12.14
C PHE A 140 -15.35 -18.93 -13.60
N THR A 141 -15.82 -19.87 -14.45
CA THR A 141 -15.49 -19.92 -15.87
C THR A 141 -16.76 -19.77 -16.69
N PRO A 142 -17.09 -18.57 -17.20
CA PRO A 142 -18.18 -18.37 -18.15
C PRO A 142 -17.77 -18.76 -19.57
N GLY A 143 -18.70 -19.28 -20.33
CA GLY A 143 -18.49 -19.62 -21.74
C GLY A 143 -19.81 -19.85 -22.49
N SER A 144 -19.77 -19.94 -23.82
CA SER A 144 -20.87 -20.46 -24.60
C SER A 144 -21.23 -21.89 -24.15
N ARG A 145 -22.44 -22.34 -24.45
CA ARG A 145 -22.93 -23.66 -23.99
C ARG A 145 -21.99 -24.82 -24.33
N ASP A 146 -21.35 -24.75 -25.48
CA ASP A 146 -20.47 -25.81 -25.99
C ASP A 146 -18.98 -25.51 -25.77
N ALA A 147 -18.64 -24.47 -25.01
CA ALA A 147 -17.24 -24.09 -24.73
C ALA A 147 -16.47 -25.23 -24.08
N ASP A 148 -15.26 -25.49 -24.57
CA ASP A 148 -14.31 -26.42 -23.98
C ASP A 148 -13.37 -25.65 -23.03
N PHE A 149 -13.44 -25.95 -21.76
CA PHE A 149 -12.63 -25.34 -20.71
C PHE A 149 -11.32 -26.11 -20.41
N SER A 150 -10.91 -27.00 -21.32
CA SER A 150 -9.68 -27.79 -21.13
C SER A 150 -8.39 -26.98 -21.27
N LEU A 151 -8.43 -25.88 -22.04
CA LEU A 151 -7.32 -24.94 -22.25
C LEU A 151 -7.76 -23.52 -21.86
N PRO A 152 -6.84 -22.66 -21.38
CA PRO A 152 -7.20 -21.29 -21.03
C PRO A 152 -7.55 -20.46 -22.27
N SER A 153 -8.54 -19.60 -22.15
CA SER A 153 -8.98 -18.68 -23.18
C SER A 153 -8.13 -17.41 -23.24
N ALA A 154 -7.95 -16.84 -24.41
CA ALA A 154 -7.39 -15.51 -24.56
C ALA A 154 -8.25 -14.49 -23.81
N LEU A 155 -7.61 -13.68 -22.97
CA LEU A 155 -8.23 -12.61 -22.20
C LEU A 155 -8.10 -11.31 -23.00
N VAL A 156 -9.23 -10.74 -23.41
CA VAL A 156 -9.28 -9.55 -24.27
C VAL A 156 -10.34 -8.56 -23.78
N ASN A 157 -10.32 -7.36 -24.34
CA ASN A 157 -11.29 -6.31 -24.05
C ASN A 157 -11.43 -6.02 -22.53
N GLU A 158 -10.29 -6.02 -21.82
CA GLU A 158 -10.27 -5.71 -20.40
C GLU A 158 -10.59 -4.23 -20.16
N SER A 159 -11.39 -3.98 -19.14
CA SER A 159 -11.68 -2.64 -18.65
C SER A 159 -11.82 -2.68 -17.12
N ALA A 160 -11.22 -1.71 -16.44
CA ALA A 160 -11.33 -1.62 -14.99
C ALA A 160 -11.34 -0.16 -14.51
N ARG A 161 -11.99 0.05 -13.38
CA ARG A 161 -11.98 1.30 -12.61
C ARG A 161 -12.24 0.96 -11.13
N PRO A 162 -12.04 1.89 -10.21
CA PRO A 162 -12.25 1.59 -8.80
C PRO A 162 -13.61 0.91 -8.51
N GLY A 163 -13.55 -0.32 -7.98
CA GLY A 163 -14.74 -1.13 -7.67
C GLY A 163 -15.33 -1.94 -8.84
N TYR A 164 -14.74 -1.88 -10.03
CA TYR A 164 -15.23 -2.58 -11.22
C TYR A 164 -14.10 -3.21 -12.05
N TYR A 165 -14.37 -4.39 -12.59
CA TYR A 165 -13.52 -5.06 -13.58
C TYR A 165 -14.37 -5.80 -14.60
N SER A 166 -13.97 -5.81 -15.86
CA SER A 166 -14.61 -6.60 -16.93
C SER A 166 -13.60 -7.13 -17.93
N ALA A 167 -13.93 -8.25 -18.56
CA ALA A 167 -13.12 -8.84 -19.62
C ALA A 167 -13.95 -9.78 -20.50
N GLU A 168 -13.36 -10.19 -21.62
CA GLU A 168 -13.89 -11.20 -22.53
C GLU A 168 -12.94 -12.40 -22.58
N LEU A 169 -13.49 -13.59 -22.49
CA LEU A 169 -12.83 -14.86 -22.73
C LEU A 169 -13.13 -15.27 -24.19
N ALA A 170 -12.27 -14.84 -25.11
CA ALA A 170 -12.53 -14.88 -26.53
C ALA A 170 -12.76 -16.31 -27.07
N ASP A 171 -11.94 -17.28 -26.62
CA ASP A 171 -12.07 -18.67 -27.07
C ASP A 171 -13.28 -19.37 -26.45
N TYR A 172 -13.79 -18.88 -25.33
CA TYR A 172 -14.99 -19.42 -24.69
C TYR A 172 -16.28 -18.72 -25.16
N GLY A 173 -16.17 -17.56 -25.83
CA GLY A 173 -17.31 -16.84 -26.38
C GLY A 173 -18.22 -16.27 -25.30
N ALA A 174 -17.64 -15.70 -24.23
CA ALA A 174 -18.36 -15.03 -23.16
C ALA A 174 -17.57 -13.83 -22.62
N SER A 175 -18.29 -12.82 -22.14
CA SER A 175 -17.73 -11.73 -21.35
C SER A 175 -18.32 -11.72 -19.94
N PHE A 176 -17.61 -11.06 -19.02
CA PHE A 176 -18.05 -10.90 -17.64
C PHE A 176 -17.70 -9.53 -17.08
N GLU A 177 -18.53 -9.08 -16.15
CA GLU A 177 -18.37 -7.87 -15.36
C GLU A 177 -18.40 -8.24 -13.88
N LEU A 178 -17.53 -7.61 -13.07
CA LEU A 178 -17.38 -7.89 -11.66
C LEU A 178 -17.46 -6.60 -10.84
N THR A 179 -18.13 -6.69 -9.69
CA THR A 179 -18.06 -5.66 -8.64
C THR A 179 -18.06 -6.32 -7.27
N ALA A 180 -17.56 -5.61 -6.26
CA ALA A 180 -17.37 -6.15 -4.92
C ALA A 180 -18.20 -5.40 -3.88
N ARG A 181 -18.54 -6.14 -2.81
CA ARG A 181 -19.01 -5.65 -1.54
C ARG A 181 -18.04 -6.11 -0.43
N PRO A 182 -18.18 -5.67 0.82
CA PRO A 182 -17.19 -6.05 1.85
C PRO A 182 -16.91 -7.56 1.93
N TYR A 183 -17.94 -8.40 1.77
CA TYR A 183 -17.82 -9.85 1.88
C TYR A 183 -18.61 -10.60 0.80
N ALA A 184 -18.85 -9.97 -0.32
CA ALA A 184 -19.55 -10.58 -1.45
C ALA A 184 -19.03 -10.02 -2.78
N ALA A 185 -19.15 -10.81 -3.86
CA ALA A 185 -18.93 -10.37 -5.21
C ALA A 185 -20.21 -10.50 -6.03
N CYS A 186 -20.44 -9.56 -6.94
CA CYS A 186 -21.53 -9.60 -7.90
C CYS A 186 -20.93 -9.75 -9.31
N HIS A 187 -21.48 -10.65 -10.09
CA HIS A 187 -21.01 -10.96 -11.42
C HIS A 187 -22.16 -10.84 -12.41
N ARG A 188 -21.85 -10.31 -13.60
CA ARG A 188 -22.76 -10.27 -14.75
C ARG A 188 -22.07 -10.92 -15.94
N TYR A 189 -22.78 -11.74 -16.66
CA TYR A 189 -22.26 -12.48 -17.82
C TYR A 189 -23.02 -12.10 -19.08
N SER A 190 -22.31 -12.14 -20.21
CA SER A 190 -22.88 -11.98 -21.53
C SER A 190 -22.49 -13.18 -22.41
N PHE A 191 -23.48 -13.76 -23.05
CA PHE A 191 -23.34 -14.91 -23.94
C PHE A 191 -23.87 -14.55 -25.34
N PRO A 192 -23.01 -14.04 -26.24
CA PRO A 192 -23.44 -13.61 -27.57
C PRO A 192 -24.14 -14.70 -28.43
N SER A 193 -23.87 -15.98 -28.12
CA SER A 193 -24.54 -17.13 -28.74
C SER A 193 -26.02 -17.30 -28.36
N GLY A 194 -26.52 -16.51 -27.40
CA GLY A 194 -27.87 -16.58 -26.87
C GLY A 194 -28.11 -17.63 -25.80
N SER A 195 -27.08 -18.46 -25.46
CA SER A 195 -27.09 -19.40 -24.34
C SER A 195 -25.69 -19.56 -23.77
N GLY A 196 -25.59 -19.89 -22.49
CA GLY A 196 -24.31 -19.92 -21.80
C GLY A 196 -24.15 -21.07 -20.83
N LYS A 197 -22.91 -21.23 -20.41
CA LYS A 197 -22.50 -22.14 -19.34
C LYS A 197 -21.58 -21.40 -18.37
N LEU A 198 -21.75 -21.63 -17.08
CA LEU A 198 -20.83 -21.20 -16.05
C LEU A 198 -20.36 -22.42 -15.27
N ARG A 199 -19.06 -22.68 -15.31
CA ARG A 199 -18.44 -23.65 -14.42
C ARG A 199 -17.96 -22.94 -13.16
N ILE A 200 -18.32 -23.49 -12.01
CA ILE A 200 -17.80 -23.10 -10.71
C ILE A 200 -16.93 -24.26 -10.23
N ASP A 201 -15.63 -24.03 -10.13
CA ASP A 201 -14.65 -25.01 -9.69
C ASP A 201 -14.04 -24.58 -8.34
N LEU A 202 -14.41 -25.32 -7.31
CA LEU A 202 -13.94 -25.12 -5.93
C LEU A 202 -12.66 -25.90 -5.63
N SER A 203 -12.26 -26.81 -6.52
CA SER A 203 -11.02 -27.58 -6.38
C SER A 203 -9.82 -26.85 -6.97
N HIS A 204 -10.06 -25.76 -7.69
CA HIS A 204 -8.99 -24.97 -8.29
C HIS A 204 -8.13 -24.32 -7.21
N ALA A 205 -6.90 -24.76 -7.15
CA ALA A 205 -5.90 -24.32 -6.18
C ALA A 205 -4.54 -24.26 -6.88
N GLY A 206 -4.39 -23.50 -7.94
CA GLY A 206 -3.16 -23.53 -8.71
C GLY A 206 -2.66 -22.17 -9.16
N LEU A 207 -1.36 -21.92 -8.93
CA LEU A 207 -0.57 -21.02 -9.74
C LEU A 207 -0.14 -21.79 -10.99
N GLY A 208 -0.91 -21.95 -11.94
CA GLY A 208 -0.46 -22.68 -13.11
C GLY A 208 -1.52 -22.56 -14.17
N THR A 209 -1.40 -21.52 -14.92
CA THR A 209 -1.93 -21.54 -16.27
C THR A 209 -0.84 -22.04 -17.20
N GLU A 210 -1.16 -22.40 -18.42
CA GLU A 210 -0.12 -22.69 -19.44
C GLU A 210 0.81 -21.50 -19.69
N CYS A 211 0.41 -20.29 -19.29
CA CYS A 211 1.21 -19.08 -19.41
C CYS A 211 2.39 -19.05 -18.42
N PHE A 212 2.18 -19.60 -17.23
CA PHE A 212 3.17 -19.49 -16.16
C PHE A 212 3.37 -20.84 -15.50
N ARG A 213 4.51 -21.46 -15.76
CA ARG A 213 4.89 -22.70 -15.06
C ARG A 213 5.54 -22.37 -13.74
N PRO A 214 5.29 -23.11 -12.66
CA PRO A 214 6.00 -22.95 -11.42
C PRO A 214 7.50 -23.08 -11.64
N ILE A 215 8.27 -22.05 -11.26
CA ILE A 215 9.74 -22.06 -11.40
C ILE A 215 10.36 -22.84 -10.25
N ARG A 216 9.71 -22.86 -9.09
CA ARG A 216 10.18 -23.58 -7.90
C ARG A 216 9.09 -24.52 -7.37
N PRO A 217 9.44 -25.69 -6.82
CA PRO A 217 8.47 -26.56 -6.17
C PRO A 217 7.66 -25.87 -5.06
N GLN A 218 8.26 -24.90 -4.37
CA GLN A 218 7.60 -24.10 -3.32
C GLN A 218 6.54 -23.14 -3.87
N GLN A 219 6.50 -22.93 -5.17
CA GLN A 219 5.46 -22.16 -5.86
C GLN A 219 4.29 -23.04 -6.31
N GLN A 220 4.39 -24.34 -6.06
CA GLN A 220 3.25 -25.20 -6.23
C GLN A 220 2.17 -24.80 -5.23
N VAL A 221 0.99 -24.81 -5.74
CA VAL A 221 -0.19 -24.39 -5.02
C VAL A 221 -0.52 -25.40 -3.97
N GLU A 222 -0.89 -24.88 -2.86
CA GLU A 222 -1.32 -25.65 -1.72
C GLU A 222 -2.71 -26.18 -1.97
N GLU A 223 -2.87 -27.44 -1.70
CA GLU A 223 -4.08 -28.20 -1.99
C GLU A 223 -5.26 -27.67 -1.15
N ILE A 224 -6.41 -27.59 -1.77
CA ILE A 224 -7.66 -27.49 -1.04
C ILE A 224 -7.90 -28.84 -0.35
N GLU A 225 -7.96 -28.82 0.98
CA GLU A 225 -8.16 -30.03 1.80
C GLU A 225 -9.52 -30.68 1.53
N SER A 226 -10.53 -29.86 1.34
CA SER A 226 -11.88 -30.28 0.96
C SER A 226 -12.68 -29.15 0.33
N ALA A 227 -13.57 -29.51 -0.59
CA ALA A 227 -14.53 -28.59 -1.20
C ALA A 227 -15.89 -29.29 -1.30
N ASP A 228 -16.95 -28.59 -0.91
CA ASP A 228 -18.32 -29.11 -0.95
C ASP A 228 -19.27 -28.01 -1.41
N VAL A 229 -20.07 -28.30 -2.44
CA VAL A 229 -21.14 -27.42 -2.91
C VAL A 229 -22.42 -28.21 -3.01
N LYS A 230 -23.53 -27.65 -2.51
CA LYS A 230 -24.85 -28.25 -2.53
C LYS A 230 -25.87 -27.26 -3.04
N ARG A 231 -26.84 -27.75 -3.77
CA ARG A 231 -28.05 -27.01 -4.08
C ARG A 231 -28.90 -26.90 -2.80
N VAL A 232 -29.24 -25.69 -2.40
CA VAL A 232 -30.08 -25.41 -1.23
C VAL A 232 -31.55 -25.39 -1.63
N CYS A 233 -31.90 -24.52 -2.56
CA CYS A 233 -33.23 -24.43 -3.16
C CYS A 233 -33.14 -23.68 -4.48
N GLY A 234 -34.06 -23.96 -5.44
CA GLY A 234 -34.20 -23.20 -6.67
C GLY A 234 -32.86 -22.83 -7.32
N ASP A 235 -32.48 -21.58 -7.19
CA ASP A 235 -31.32 -20.94 -7.81
C ASP A 235 -30.20 -20.65 -6.79
N GLU A 236 -30.20 -21.32 -5.63
CA GLU A 236 -29.24 -21.09 -4.54
C GLU A 236 -28.34 -22.30 -4.34
N LEU A 237 -27.03 -22.07 -4.35
CA LEU A 237 -25.97 -23.04 -4.04
C LEU A 237 -25.20 -22.57 -2.81
N ALA A 238 -24.91 -23.49 -1.89
CA ALA A 238 -24.10 -23.17 -0.73
C ALA A 238 -23.08 -24.27 -0.44
N GLY A 239 -22.05 -23.91 0.30
CA GLY A 239 -21.02 -24.87 0.69
C GLY A 239 -19.88 -24.24 1.44
N LYS A 240 -18.77 -24.95 1.42
CA LYS A 240 -17.51 -24.45 1.97
C LYS A 240 -16.31 -25.08 1.27
N ILE A 241 -15.22 -24.40 1.29
CA ILE A 241 -13.90 -24.96 1.08
C ILE A 241 -13.14 -24.98 2.41
N ARG A 242 -12.26 -25.96 2.55
CA ARG A 242 -11.29 -26.00 3.64
C ARG A 242 -9.90 -25.93 3.06
N ALA A 243 -9.15 -24.94 3.51
CA ALA A 243 -7.77 -24.73 3.11
C ALA A 243 -6.98 -24.21 4.31
N TYR A 244 -5.79 -24.75 4.54
CA TYR A 244 -4.92 -24.37 5.69
C TYR A 244 -5.62 -24.48 7.04
N GLY A 245 -6.40 -25.53 7.22
CA GLY A 245 -7.12 -25.74 8.46
C GLY A 245 -8.32 -24.79 8.69
N LYS A 246 -8.62 -23.89 7.77
CA LYS A 246 -9.75 -22.95 7.88
C LYS A 246 -10.86 -23.27 6.91
N ASP A 247 -12.09 -23.08 7.35
CA ASP A 247 -13.27 -23.15 6.53
C ASP A 247 -13.61 -21.77 5.96
N ILE A 248 -13.81 -21.67 4.66
CA ILE A 248 -14.40 -20.51 4.00
C ILE A 248 -15.78 -20.94 3.53
N PHE A 249 -16.81 -20.46 4.20
CA PHE A 249 -18.21 -20.70 3.85
C PHE A 249 -18.60 -19.76 2.72
N PHE A 250 -19.44 -20.24 1.82
CA PHE A 250 -19.98 -19.44 0.72
C PHE A 250 -21.43 -19.77 0.45
N ASP A 251 -22.12 -18.80 -0.17
CA ASP A 251 -23.47 -18.95 -0.69
C ASP A 251 -23.57 -18.23 -2.03
N ILE A 252 -24.14 -18.89 -3.05
CA ILE A 252 -24.25 -18.36 -4.41
C ILE A 252 -25.71 -18.28 -4.80
N ILE A 253 -26.15 -17.10 -5.19
CA ILE A 253 -27.47 -16.83 -5.76
C ILE A 253 -27.33 -16.61 -7.24
N VAL A 254 -28.08 -17.37 -8.02
CA VAL A 254 -28.08 -17.32 -9.49
C VAL A 254 -29.32 -16.60 -9.99
N LYS A 255 -29.16 -15.65 -10.89
CA LYS A 255 -30.24 -14.90 -11.53
C LYS A 255 -30.22 -15.09 -13.03
N GLY A 256 -31.38 -15.38 -13.60
CA GLY A 256 -31.56 -15.65 -15.01
C GLY A 256 -32.32 -16.96 -15.23
N GLU A 257 -32.71 -17.20 -16.47
CA GLU A 257 -33.32 -18.47 -16.85
C GLU A 257 -32.24 -19.57 -16.89
N THR A 258 -32.15 -20.38 -15.85
CA THR A 258 -31.04 -21.32 -15.65
C THR A 258 -31.52 -22.71 -15.25
N THR A 259 -30.74 -23.71 -15.62
CA THR A 259 -30.81 -25.03 -15.03
C THR A 259 -29.65 -25.23 -14.06
N VAL A 260 -29.98 -25.36 -12.78
CA VAL A 260 -29.02 -25.68 -11.72
C VAL A 260 -29.12 -27.18 -11.46
N PRO A 261 -28.11 -27.96 -11.84
CA PRO A 261 -28.12 -29.41 -11.59
C PRO A 261 -27.98 -29.74 -10.10
N ASP A 262 -28.28 -30.96 -9.71
CA ASP A 262 -27.96 -31.42 -8.35
C ASP A 262 -26.43 -31.41 -8.20
N ALA A 263 -25.94 -30.46 -7.42
CA ALA A 263 -24.51 -30.28 -7.18
C ALA A 263 -24.06 -31.26 -6.09
N ASN A 264 -23.06 -32.06 -6.38
CA ASN A 264 -22.39 -32.94 -5.43
C ASN A 264 -20.90 -32.97 -5.78
N GLY A 265 -20.08 -32.38 -4.95
CA GLY A 265 -18.63 -32.40 -5.14
C GLY A 265 -18.01 -31.00 -5.22
N ALA A 266 -16.84 -30.91 -5.82
CA ALA A 266 -16.05 -29.67 -5.85
C ALA A 266 -16.31 -28.78 -7.08
N ALA A 267 -17.09 -29.23 -8.06
CA ALA A 267 -17.40 -28.44 -9.25
C ALA A 267 -18.85 -28.60 -9.68
N VAL A 268 -19.42 -27.52 -10.27
CA VAL A 268 -20.77 -27.50 -10.81
C VAL A 268 -20.82 -26.70 -12.10
N ASP A 269 -21.55 -27.20 -13.11
CA ASP A 269 -21.86 -26.48 -14.35
C ASP A 269 -23.30 -25.97 -14.30
N LEU A 270 -23.49 -24.67 -14.44
CA LEU A 270 -24.78 -24.01 -14.59
C LEU A 270 -25.03 -23.70 -16.07
N PHE A 271 -26.25 -23.93 -16.55
CA PHE A 271 -26.62 -23.69 -17.95
C PHE A 271 -27.69 -22.59 -18.02
N PHE A 272 -27.45 -21.61 -18.88
CA PHE A 272 -28.33 -20.46 -19.08
C PHE A 272 -28.96 -20.53 -20.48
N GLU A 273 -30.28 -20.30 -20.56
CA GLU A 273 -31.05 -20.31 -21.80
C GLU A 273 -31.18 -18.90 -22.41
N GLY A 274 -30.58 -17.88 -21.78
CA GLY A 274 -30.57 -16.50 -22.26
C GLY A 274 -29.18 -15.99 -22.57
N GLY A 275 -29.10 -14.88 -23.31
CA GLY A 275 -27.84 -14.21 -23.67
C GLY A 275 -27.14 -13.50 -22.52
N SER A 276 -27.70 -13.50 -21.31
CA SER A 276 -27.11 -12.88 -20.11
C SER A 276 -27.55 -13.58 -18.84
N ALA A 277 -26.72 -13.48 -17.79
CA ALA A 277 -27.03 -13.97 -16.47
C ALA A 277 -26.28 -13.15 -15.39
N GLU A 278 -26.71 -13.26 -14.15
CA GLU A 278 -26.01 -12.70 -13.00
C GLU A 278 -25.83 -13.76 -11.91
N THR A 279 -24.72 -13.70 -11.19
CA THR A 279 -24.52 -14.46 -9.95
C THR A 279 -24.00 -13.52 -8.87
N VAL A 280 -24.32 -13.87 -7.63
CA VAL A 280 -23.76 -13.23 -6.44
C VAL A 280 -23.18 -14.31 -5.57
N ILE A 281 -21.95 -14.13 -5.07
CA ILE A 281 -21.35 -15.00 -4.07
C ILE A 281 -21.08 -14.20 -2.80
N GLY A 282 -21.58 -14.69 -1.65
CA GLY A 282 -21.27 -14.20 -0.33
C GLY A 282 -20.32 -15.14 0.39
N PHE A 283 -19.39 -14.60 1.16
CA PHE A 283 -18.35 -15.36 1.88
C PHE A 283 -18.42 -15.12 3.39
N SER A 284 -18.03 -16.10 4.19
CA SER A 284 -17.81 -15.96 5.63
C SER A 284 -16.75 -16.91 6.16
N LEU A 285 -15.94 -16.41 7.10
CA LEU A 285 -15.02 -17.24 7.89
C LEU A 285 -15.69 -17.79 9.16
N ALA A 286 -16.87 -17.28 9.52
CA ALA A 286 -17.58 -17.68 10.73
C ALA A 286 -18.53 -18.87 10.50
N ASN A 287 -19.46 -18.73 9.55
CA ASN A 287 -20.50 -19.73 9.33
C ASN A 287 -21.27 -19.53 8.01
N ALA A 288 -22.01 -20.56 7.61
CA ALA A 288 -22.79 -20.56 6.39
C ALA A 288 -23.98 -19.57 6.42
N ALA A 289 -24.55 -19.26 7.59
CA ALA A 289 -25.68 -18.35 7.70
C ALA A 289 -25.29 -16.91 7.35
N GLU A 290 -24.10 -16.46 7.79
CA GLU A 290 -23.55 -15.16 7.39
C GLU A 290 -23.25 -15.11 5.89
N ALA A 291 -22.65 -16.17 5.31
CA ALA A 291 -22.39 -16.21 3.87
C ALA A 291 -23.68 -16.04 3.07
N ALA A 292 -24.75 -16.76 3.48
CA ALA A 292 -26.07 -16.66 2.88
C ALA A 292 -26.73 -15.29 3.06
N GLU A 293 -26.59 -14.65 4.22
CA GLU A 293 -27.07 -13.30 4.44
C GLU A 293 -26.37 -12.29 3.54
N ARG A 294 -25.03 -12.39 3.42
CA ARG A 294 -24.19 -11.52 2.58
C ARG A 294 -24.55 -11.66 1.09
N ALA A 295 -24.76 -12.91 0.63
CA ALA A 295 -25.18 -13.16 -0.75
C ALA A 295 -26.58 -12.58 -1.02
N ARG A 296 -27.57 -12.82 -0.14
CA ARG A 296 -28.92 -12.27 -0.29
C ARG A 296 -28.95 -10.74 -0.29
N ASN A 297 -28.25 -10.10 0.65
CA ASN A 297 -28.17 -8.65 0.72
C ASN A 297 -27.59 -8.04 -0.57
N ALA A 298 -26.63 -8.68 -1.19
CA ALA A 298 -26.07 -8.23 -2.47
C ALA A 298 -27.01 -8.53 -3.64
N ALA A 299 -27.64 -9.72 -3.66
CA ALA A 299 -28.59 -10.11 -4.69
C ALA A 299 -29.85 -9.24 -4.71
N ASP A 300 -30.37 -8.87 -3.54
CA ASP A 300 -31.56 -8.00 -3.42
C ASP A 300 -31.29 -6.60 -3.96
N LYS A 301 -30.06 -6.09 -3.82
CA LYS A 301 -29.65 -4.78 -4.39
C LYS A 301 -29.49 -4.84 -5.91
N GLY A 302 -28.92 -5.94 -6.43
CA GLY A 302 -28.57 -6.10 -7.82
C GLY A 302 -27.20 -5.49 -8.19
N PHE A 303 -26.69 -5.87 -9.36
CA PHE A 303 -25.35 -5.54 -9.81
C PHE A 303 -25.08 -4.02 -9.85
N ASP A 304 -25.96 -3.26 -10.50
CA ASP A 304 -25.74 -1.82 -10.73
C ASP A 304 -25.74 -1.01 -9.43
N ALA A 305 -26.59 -1.40 -8.46
CA ALA A 305 -26.61 -0.73 -7.15
C ALA A 305 -25.36 -1.10 -6.30
N CYS A 306 -24.89 -2.35 -6.39
CA CYS A 306 -23.64 -2.76 -5.75
C CYS A 306 -22.43 -2.04 -6.34
N LEU A 307 -22.40 -1.88 -7.66
CA LEU A 307 -21.36 -1.12 -8.36
C LEU A 307 -21.37 0.36 -7.94
N ALA A 308 -22.54 0.99 -7.93
CA ALA A 308 -22.65 2.39 -7.50
C ALA A 308 -22.17 2.61 -6.03
N GLU A 309 -22.46 1.66 -5.13
CA GLU A 309 -21.94 1.71 -3.76
C GLU A 309 -20.42 1.55 -3.71
N ALA A 310 -19.84 0.67 -4.54
CA ALA A 310 -18.39 0.49 -4.62
C ALA A 310 -17.69 1.74 -5.15
N GLU A 311 -18.21 2.36 -6.21
CA GLU A 311 -17.71 3.61 -6.77
C GLU A 311 -17.82 4.76 -5.75
N GLN A 312 -18.90 4.82 -4.99
CA GLN A 312 -19.07 5.81 -3.92
C GLN A 312 -18.05 5.60 -2.78
N ALA A 313 -17.80 4.36 -2.38
CA ALA A 313 -16.82 4.04 -1.35
C ALA A 313 -15.41 4.48 -1.78
N TRP A 314 -15.02 4.22 -3.01
CA TRP A 314 -13.75 4.68 -3.56
C TRP A 314 -13.68 6.21 -3.69
N THR A 315 -14.74 6.86 -4.14
CA THR A 315 -14.81 8.32 -4.20
C THR A 315 -14.60 8.95 -2.82
N ALA A 316 -15.18 8.35 -1.78
CA ALA A 316 -15.02 8.82 -0.40
C ALA A 316 -13.58 8.58 0.11
N ALA A 317 -13.03 7.40 -0.11
CA ALA A 317 -11.68 7.04 0.36
C ALA A 317 -10.59 7.88 -0.32
N LEU A 318 -10.60 7.95 -1.65
CA LEU A 318 -9.64 8.74 -2.42
C LEU A 318 -9.80 10.24 -2.18
N GLY A 319 -11.03 10.70 -1.97
CA GLY A 319 -11.37 12.11 -1.70
C GLY A 319 -10.81 12.66 -0.38
N ARG A 320 -10.26 11.82 0.50
CA ARG A 320 -9.52 12.27 1.69
C ARG A 320 -8.21 12.97 1.33
N VAL A 321 -7.68 12.71 0.14
CA VAL A 321 -6.47 13.36 -0.38
C VAL A 321 -6.82 14.04 -1.70
N LYS A 322 -6.76 15.37 -1.70
CA LYS A 322 -6.92 16.20 -2.91
C LYS A 322 -5.58 16.81 -3.24
N ALA A 323 -5.04 16.50 -4.41
CA ALA A 323 -3.73 16.95 -4.85
C ALA A 323 -3.80 17.58 -6.24
N GLU A 324 -3.03 18.64 -6.46
CA GLU A 324 -2.87 19.32 -7.73
C GLU A 324 -1.44 19.17 -8.22
N PHE A 325 -1.30 18.87 -9.50
CA PHE A 325 -0.04 18.72 -10.20
C PHE A 325 -0.03 19.57 -11.46
N ALA A 326 1.13 20.05 -11.85
CA ALA A 326 1.31 20.71 -13.14
C ALA A 326 1.21 19.75 -14.34
N ASP A 327 1.38 18.46 -14.09
CA ASP A 327 1.40 17.38 -15.09
C ASP A 327 0.32 16.35 -14.81
N ASP A 328 -0.52 16.09 -15.83
CA ASP A 328 -1.64 15.13 -15.72
C ASP A 328 -1.17 13.68 -15.54
N GLY A 329 0.01 13.32 -16.05
CA GLY A 329 0.61 12.00 -15.89
C GLY A 329 0.99 11.76 -14.43
N GLN A 330 1.60 12.76 -13.79
CA GLN A 330 1.90 12.66 -12.35
C GLN A 330 0.63 12.58 -11.51
N CYS A 331 -0.44 13.28 -11.90
CA CYS A 331 -1.74 13.18 -11.26
C CYS A 331 -2.29 11.73 -11.35
N ARG A 332 -2.24 11.12 -12.54
CA ARG A 332 -2.67 9.73 -12.73
C ARG A 332 -1.83 8.75 -11.91
N CYS A 333 -0.51 8.86 -11.95
CA CYS A 333 0.38 8.04 -11.11
C CYS A 333 0.06 8.17 -9.62
N PHE A 334 -0.16 9.40 -9.14
CA PHE A 334 -0.45 9.67 -7.73
C PHE A 334 -1.75 9.01 -7.26
N TYR A 335 -2.85 9.20 -8.01
CA TYR A 335 -4.13 8.62 -7.61
C TYR A 335 -4.20 7.11 -7.84
N SER A 336 -3.50 6.58 -8.83
CA SER A 336 -3.33 5.13 -9.00
C SER A 336 -2.54 4.52 -7.84
N ALA A 337 -1.46 5.16 -7.42
CA ALA A 337 -0.70 4.76 -6.23
C ALA A 337 -1.56 4.86 -4.95
N LEU A 338 -2.32 5.94 -4.78
CA LEU A 338 -3.22 6.09 -3.63
C LEU A 338 -4.29 4.99 -3.60
N TYR A 339 -4.86 4.62 -4.76
CA TYR A 339 -5.78 3.50 -4.90
C TYR A 339 -5.14 2.19 -4.43
N HIS A 340 -3.97 1.82 -4.97
CA HIS A 340 -3.29 0.59 -4.61
C HIS A 340 -2.76 0.56 -3.17
N SER A 341 -2.60 1.73 -2.53
CA SER A 341 -2.26 1.85 -1.11
C SER A 341 -3.42 1.47 -0.17
N MET A 342 -4.66 1.50 -0.67
CA MET A 342 -5.87 1.29 0.14
C MET A 342 -6.51 -0.09 -0.09
N THR A 343 -5.78 -1.04 -0.70
CA THR A 343 -6.26 -2.41 -0.91
C THR A 343 -5.88 -3.35 0.24
N LYS A 344 -4.98 -2.93 1.14
CA LYS A 344 -4.55 -3.63 2.37
C LYS A 344 -4.45 -2.64 3.55
N PRO A 345 -4.66 -3.08 4.81
CA PRO A 345 -5.06 -4.43 5.24
C PRO A 345 -6.49 -4.75 4.81
N ALA A 346 -6.76 -6.02 4.49
CA ALA A 346 -8.09 -6.46 4.11
C ALA A 346 -8.89 -6.91 5.33
N ASP A 347 -10.08 -6.34 5.54
CA ASP A 347 -11.01 -6.77 6.59
C ASP A 347 -11.74 -8.04 6.16
N CYS A 348 -11.33 -9.17 6.74
CA CYS A 348 -11.90 -10.50 6.44
C CYS A 348 -13.20 -10.79 7.22
N GLY A 349 -13.69 -9.85 8.02
CA GLY A 349 -14.74 -10.08 9.01
C GLY A 349 -14.20 -10.84 10.24
N VAL A 350 -15.07 -11.23 11.13
CA VAL A 350 -14.76 -11.97 12.36
C VAL A 350 -13.67 -11.34 13.23
N GLY A 351 -13.43 -10.03 13.07
CA GLY A 351 -12.36 -9.33 13.78
C GLY A 351 -10.96 -9.73 13.33
N TYR A 352 -10.78 -10.14 12.08
CA TYR A 352 -9.50 -10.53 11.50
C TYR A 352 -9.12 -9.63 10.33
N LEU A 353 -7.91 -9.09 10.37
CA LEU A 353 -7.33 -8.31 9.28
C LEU A 353 -6.18 -9.08 8.62
N ASP A 354 -6.20 -9.10 7.29
CA ASP A 354 -5.12 -9.66 6.48
C ASP A 354 -4.19 -8.53 6.04
N PHE A 355 -2.99 -8.47 6.63
CA PHE A 355 -1.92 -7.54 6.23
C PHE A 355 -0.98 -8.15 5.20
N ALA A 356 -1.09 -9.45 4.92
CA ALA A 356 -0.02 -10.30 4.42
C ALA A 356 1.17 -10.32 5.39
N THR A 357 1.95 -9.25 5.47
CA THR A 357 3.04 -9.11 6.45
C THR A 357 3.19 -7.67 6.91
N LEU A 358 3.46 -7.47 8.18
CA LEU A 358 3.79 -6.14 8.72
C LEU A 358 5.09 -5.59 8.13
N TRP A 359 6.01 -6.47 7.68
CA TRP A 359 7.22 -6.06 6.97
C TRP A 359 6.90 -5.17 5.77
N ASP A 360 5.94 -5.60 4.97
CA ASP A 360 5.49 -4.85 3.80
C ASP A 360 4.89 -3.49 4.21
N MET A 361 4.09 -3.44 5.26
CA MET A 361 3.18 -2.33 5.51
C MET A 361 3.69 -1.26 6.47
N TYR A 362 4.51 -1.62 7.46
CA TYR A 362 4.72 -0.77 8.63
C TYR A 362 5.35 0.59 8.34
N ARG A 363 6.14 0.74 7.27
CA ARG A 363 6.85 2.00 6.94
C ARG A 363 5.95 3.08 6.35
N THR A 364 5.09 2.73 5.40
CA THR A 364 4.37 3.72 4.60
C THR A 364 2.87 3.44 4.48
N ALA A 365 2.50 2.19 4.19
CA ALA A 365 1.10 1.80 4.03
C ALA A 365 0.32 1.83 5.35
N MET A 366 0.93 1.37 6.45
CA MET A 366 0.31 1.40 7.77
C MET A 366 0.04 2.83 8.26
N PRO A 367 1.02 3.76 8.26
CA PRO A 367 0.76 5.16 8.56
C PRO A 367 -0.36 5.79 7.72
N LEU A 368 -0.44 5.46 6.41
CA LEU A 368 -1.50 5.93 5.54
C LEU A 368 -2.87 5.38 5.98
N ALA A 369 -2.94 4.09 6.25
CA ALA A 369 -4.19 3.44 6.69
C ALA A 369 -4.66 3.94 8.07
N LEU A 370 -3.74 4.21 8.99
CA LEU A 370 -4.05 4.74 10.32
C LEU A 370 -4.55 6.19 10.29
N SER A 371 -4.03 7.04 9.37
CA SER A 371 -4.33 8.48 9.34
C SER A 371 -5.42 8.88 8.36
N LEU A 372 -5.43 8.25 7.18
CA LEU A 372 -6.19 8.70 6.01
C LEU A 372 -7.32 7.72 5.64
N SER A 373 -7.79 6.93 6.62
CA SER A 373 -8.93 6.03 6.43
C SER A 373 -9.86 6.00 7.64
N ASP A 374 -11.10 5.56 7.42
CA ASP A 374 -12.06 5.29 8.51
C ASP A 374 -11.76 3.98 9.25
N HIS A 375 -10.74 3.22 8.82
CA HIS A 375 -10.35 1.93 9.38
C HIS A 375 -9.25 2.03 10.45
N GLY A 376 -8.62 3.22 10.62
CA GLY A 376 -7.43 3.40 11.46
C GLY A 376 -7.61 2.89 12.89
N GLU A 377 -8.70 3.23 13.57
CA GLU A 377 -9.00 2.76 14.93
C GLU A 377 -9.16 1.23 14.96
N GLY A 378 -9.89 0.66 14.01
CA GLY A 378 -10.07 -0.80 13.90
C GLY A 378 -8.75 -1.54 13.71
N ILE A 379 -7.84 -0.99 12.88
CA ILE A 379 -6.49 -1.54 12.66
C ILE A 379 -5.67 -1.49 13.95
N ALA A 380 -5.65 -0.34 14.64
CA ALA A 380 -4.91 -0.16 15.88
C ALA A 380 -5.37 -1.13 16.98
N ARG A 381 -6.70 -1.26 17.16
CA ARG A 381 -7.28 -2.21 18.12
C ARG A 381 -7.04 -3.67 17.75
N TYR A 382 -7.04 -4.01 16.46
CA TYR A 382 -6.68 -5.34 16.00
C TYR A 382 -5.26 -5.72 16.39
N LEU A 383 -4.29 -4.82 16.20
CA LEU A 383 -2.88 -5.06 16.57
C LEU A 383 -2.71 -5.24 18.08
N GLU A 384 -3.35 -4.38 18.89
CA GLU A 384 -3.36 -4.49 20.36
C GLU A 384 -3.98 -5.83 20.82
N ASN A 385 -5.13 -6.21 20.25
CA ASN A 385 -5.81 -7.46 20.55
C ASN A 385 -4.97 -8.68 20.15
N SER A 386 -4.24 -8.62 19.03
CA SER A 386 -3.34 -9.69 18.59
C SER A 386 -2.25 -9.94 19.63
N ILE A 387 -1.63 -8.89 20.17
CA ILE A 387 -0.65 -9.03 21.25
C ILE A 387 -1.28 -9.58 22.52
N SER A 388 -2.48 -9.10 22.88
CA SER A 388 -3.20 -9.58 24.05
C SER A 388 -3.54 -11.07 23.95
N GLN A 389 -3.88 -11.54 22.74
CA GLN A 389 -4.27 -12.92 22.46
C GLN A 389 -3.06 -13.86 22.38
N TYR A 390 -1.98 -13.46 21.72
CA TYR A 390 -0.85 -14.31 21.40
C TYR A 390 0.38 -14.07 22.29
N GLY A 391 0.41 -12.97 23.05
CA GLY A 391 1.57 -12.51 23.80
C GLY A 391 2.55 -11.69 22.96
N TYR A 392 2.34 -11.58 21.64
CA TYR A 392 3.14 -10.80 20.69
C TYR A 392 2.33 -10.49 19.44
N CYS A 393 2.81 -9.56 18.61
CA CYS A 393 2.25 -9.28 17.29
C CYS A 393 2.98 -10.13 16.25
N PRO A 394 2.33 -11.10 15.59
CA PRO A 394 2.93 -11.83 14.49
C PRO A 394 3.36 -10.88 13.36
N ILE A 395 4.48 -11.18 12.70
CA ILE A 395 4.91 -10.40 11.52
C ILE A 395 3.99 -10.68 10.33
N SER A 396 3.52 -11.91 10.17
CA SER A 396 2.58 -12.28 9.11
C SER A 396 1.16 -12.46 9.65
N HIS A 397 0.21 -11.84 8.97
CA HIS A 397 -1.23 -11.94 9.23
C HIS A 397 -1.97 -12.22 7.93
N THR A 398 -1.91 -13.46 7.46
CA THR A 398 -2.70 -13.93 6.35
C THR A 398 -3.83 -14.83 6.85
N LEU A 399 -4.87 -15.00 6.04
CA LEU A 399 -5.93 -15.98 6.35
C LEU A 399 -5.39 -17.38 6.66
N GLN A 400 -4.25 -17.71 6.11
CA GLN A 400 -3.61 -18.99 6.17
C GLN A 400 -2.88 -19.23 7.49
N ILE A 401 -2.31 -18.17 8.06
CA ILE A 401 -1.35 -18.27 9.15
C ILE A 401 -1.89 -17.49 10.31
N GLU A 402 -2.45 -18.21 11.30
CA GLU A 402 -2.92 -17.59 12.54
C GLU A 402 -1.80 -17.14 13.46
N LYS A 403 -0.62 -17.73 13.36
CA LYS A 403 0.48 -17.56 14.32
C LYS A 403 1.84 -17.78 13.70
N GLU A 404 2.09 -17.32 12.51
CA GLU A 404 3.45 -17.36 12.00
C GLU A 404 4.13 -16.03 12.28
N ASP A 405 5.15 -16.07 13.11
CA ASP A 405 5.90 -14.86 13.44
C ASP A 405 6.81 -14.39 12.31
N HIS A 406 7.00 -15.23 11.26
CA HIS A 406 7.96 -15.01 10.18
C HIS A 406 9.24 -14.36 10.70
N SER A 407 9.76 -14.92 11.78
CA SER A 407 10.90 -14.37 12.50
C SER A 407 12.18 -14.24 11.66
N GLY A 408 12.14 -14.70 10.41
CA GLY A 408 13.18 -14.47 9.41
C GLY A 408 13.14 -13.10 8.73
N GLN A 409 11.99 -12.41 8.73
CA GLN A 409 11.80 -11.11 8.07
C GLN A 409 12.24 -9.94 8.96
N ALA A 410 11.66 -9.84 10.16
CA ALA A 410 11.79 -8.67 11.02
C ALA A 410 11.57 -9.01 12.50
N SER A 411 11.72 -8.00 13.38
CA SER A 411 11.46 -8.12 14.81
C SER A 411 10.63 -6.94 15.32
N ALA A 412 9.62 -7.22 16.16
CA ALA A 412 8.85 -6.24 16.93
C ALA A 412 8.17 -5.13 16.09
N LEU A 413 7.69 -5.44 14.90
CA LEU A 413 7.02 -4.46 14.04
C LEU A 413 5.65 -4.03 14.57
N GLY A 414 5.03 -4.83 15.44
CA GLY A 414 3.82 -4.46 16.17
C GLY A 414 4.03 -3.23 17.04
N VAL A 415 5.20 -3.11 17.67
CA VAL A 415 5.57 -1.94 18.50
C VAL A 415 5.62 -0.67 17.67
N TYR A 416 6.22 -0.71 16.46
CA TYR A 416 6.23 0.46 15.56
C TYR A 416 4.81 0.89 15.20
N SER A 417 3.97 -0.06 14.79
CA SER A 417 2.60 0.22 14.35
C SER A 417 1.71 0.76 15.48
N LEU A 418 1.84 0.21 16.70
CA LEU A 418 1.08 0.70 17.86
C LEU A 418 1.58 2.06 18.33
N SER A 419 2.90 2.30 18.32
CA SER A 419 3.46 3.60 18.67
C SER A 419 3.06 4.67 17.65
N ASP A 420 3.04 4.32 16.36
CA ASP A 420 2.57 5.20 15.29
C ASP A 420 1.07 5.53 15.48
N ALA A 421 0.24 4.53 15.79
CA ALA A 421 -1.17 4.71 16.09
C ALA A 421 -1.40 5.66 17.29
N PHE A 422 -0.56 5.57 18.33
CA PHE A 422 -0.59 6.49 19.45
C PHE A 422 -0.34 7.95 19.01
N PHE A 423 0.70 8.21 18.22
CA PHE A 423 1.03 9.56 17.76
C PHE A 423 0.00 10.13 16.77
N ARG A 424 -0.85 9.27 16.18
CA ARG A 424 -1.98 9.66 15.33
C ARG A 424 -3.31 9.80 16.10
N GLY A 425 -3.26 9.80 17.45
CA GLY A 425 -4.42 10.04 18.28
C GLY A 425 -5.37 8.85 18.43
N LEU A 426 -5.00 7.65 17.94
CA LEU A 426 -5.84 6.44 18.04
C LEU A 426 -5.74 5.74 19.41
N PHE A 427 -4.76 6.14 20.23
CA PHE A 427 -4.65 5.82 21.63
C PHE A 427 -4.35 7.11 22.43
N SER A 428 -4.82 7.16 23.67
CA SER A 428 -4.58 8.25 24.61
C SER A 428 -3.72 7.82 25.79
N CYS A 429 -3.17 8.78 26.53
CA CYS A 429 -2.45 8.47 27.77
C CYS A 429 -3.35 7.88 28.86
N ASP A 430 -4.67 8.00 28.77
CA ASP A 430 -5.61 7.33 29.69
C ASP A 430 -5.59 5.81 29.46
N GLU A 431 -5.25 5.34 28.26
CA GLU A 431 -5.16 3.94 27.88
C GLU A 431 -3.71 3.40 28.02
N TYR A 432 -2.78 4.22 28.48
CA TYR A 432 -1.35 3.91 28.50
C TYR A 432 -1.00 2.62 29.26
N ALA A 433 -1.72 2.28 30.30
CA ALA A 433 -1.43 1.09 31.09
C ALA A 433 -1.52 -0.21 30.25
N GLU A 434 -2.56 -0.34 29.43
CA GLU A 434 -2.77 -1.49 28.54
C GLU A 434 -1.82 -1.41 27.33
N LEU A 435 -1.66 -0.23 26.73
CA LEU A 435 -0.70 -0.03 25.64
C LEU A 435 0.72 -0.35 26.06
N LYS A 436 1.18 0.10 27.24
CA LYS A 436 2.49 -0.23 27.81
C LYS A 436 2.67 -1.74 27.96
N LYS A 437 1.64 -2.43 28.42
CA LYS A 437 1.68 -3.89 28.57
C LYS A 437 1.81 -4.58 27.22
N ALA A 438 1.08 -4.14 26.19
CA ALA A 438 1.18 -4.66 24.83
C ALA A 438 2.58 -4.43 24.25
N LEU A 439 3.09 -3.19 24.32
CA LEU A 439 4.43 -2.84 23.84
C LEU A 439 5.52 -3.67 24.52
N ALA A 440 5.45 -3.80 25.86
CA ALA A 440 6.42 -4.58 26.62
C ALA A 440 6.36 -6.08 26.28
N SER A 441 5.17 -6.64 26.04
CA SER A 441 4.99 -8.05 25.69
C SER A 441 5.61 -8.35 24.31
N ASP A 442 5.34 -7.52 23.32
CA ASP A 442 5.88 -7.68 21.97
C ASP A 442 7.41 -7.53 21.95
N LEU A 443 7.95 -6.51 22.63
CA LEU A 443 9.40 -6.32 22.82
C LEU A 443 10.05 -7.53 23.49
N ALA A 444 9.42 -8.10 24.51
CA ALA A 444 9.95 -9.25 25.22
C ALA A 444 10.01 -10.50 24.33
N HIS A 445 9.00 -10.72 23.49
CA HIS A 445 8.96 -11.84 22.55
C HIS A 445 10.11 -11.78 21.54
N TYR A 446 10.38 -10.60 20.99
CA TYR A 446 11.42 -10.41 19.95
C TYR A 446 12.81 -10.06 20.53
N SER A 447 13.01 -10.07 21.85
CA SER A 447 14.24 -9.62 22.49
C SER A 447 15.48 -10.47 22.16
N ASP A 448 15.31 -11.75 21.81
CA ASP A 448 16.42 -12.60 21.39
C ASP A 448 16.70 -12.45 19.88
N VAL A 449 17.72 -11.66 19.58
CA VAL A 449 18.24 -11.46 18.21
C VAL A 449 19.55 -12.22 17.97
N SER A 450 19.96 -13.10 18.89
CA SER A 450 21.18 -13.88 18.77
C SER A 450 21.11 -14.82 17.54
N GLY A 451 22.14 -14.79 16.71
CA GLY A 451 22.19 -15.59 15.48
C GLY A 451 21.29 -15.12 14.33
N LYS A 452 20.52 -14.04 14.54
CA LYS A 452 19.71 -13.43 13.47
C LYS A 452 20.54 -12.42 12.65
N SER A 453 19.99 -11.99 11.52
CA SER A 453 20.52 -10.89 10.71
C SER A 453 20.67 -9.60 11.54
N PRO A 454 21.68 -8.76 11.27
CA PRO A 454 21.80 -7.44 11.90
C PRO A 454 20.55 -6.57 11.75
N SER A 455 19.74 -6.77 10.69
CA SER A 455 18.47 -6.07 10.49
C SER A 455 17.50 -6.27 11.65
N HIS A 456 17.43 -7.47 12.24
CA HIS A 456 16.60 -7.75 13.42
C HIS A 456 17.03 -6.94 14.66
N THR A 457 18.33 -6.73 14.83
CA THR A 457 18.85 -5.88 15.92
C THR A 457 18.46 -4.42 15.70
N LEU A 458 18.49 -3.94 14.45
CA LEU A 458 18.03 -2.59 14.12
C LEU A 458 16.51 -2.44 14.31
N ASP A 459 15.73 -3.43 13.90
CA ASP A 459 14.29 -3.45 14.14
C ASP A 459 13.98 -3.34 15.62
N LEU A 460 14.61 -4.18 16.43
CA LEU A 460 14.43 -4.17 17.87
C LEU A 460 14.89 -2.86 18.52
N SER A 461 16.02 -2.30 18.08
CA SER A 461 16.51 -0.99 18.52
C SER A 461 15.49 0.11 18.26
N GLY A 462 14.96 0.18 17.04
CA GLY A 462 13.94 1.16 16.69
C GLY A 462 12.62 0.94 17.43
N ALA A 463 12.22 -0.32 17.66
CA ALA A 463 11.04 -0.65 18.45
C ALA A 463 11.17 -0.17 19.91
N TYR A 464 12.35 -0.35 20.54
CA TYR A 464 12.63 0.23 21.86
C TYR A 464 12.53 1.75 21.84
N GLY A 465 13.05 2.41 20.79
CA GLY A 465 12.95 3.85 20.60
C GLY A 465 11.49 4.31 20.45
N ALA A 466 10.70 3.62 19.62
CA ALA A 466 9.29 3.90 19.42
C ALA A 466 8.48 3.80 20.73
N ALA A 467 8.66 2.73 21.48
CA ALA A 467 8.03 2.57 22.79
C ALA A 467 8.50 3.63 23.82
N ALA A 468 9.77 4.06 23.74
CA ALA A 468 10.30 5.12 24.60
C ALA A 468 9.61 6.47 24.37
N TYR A 469 9.31 6.83 23.11
CA TYR A 469 8.57 8.04 22.79
C TYR A 469 7.14 8.01 23.36
N VAL A 470 6.44 6.87 23.28
CA VAL A 470 5.10 6.71 23.87
C VAL A 470 5.16 6.86 25.39
N ALA A 471 6.13 6.19 26.05
CA ALA A 471 6.32 6.28 27.48
C ALA A 471 6.60 7.70 27.95
N GLU A 472 7.47 8.42 27.23
CA GLU A 472 7.79 9.83 27.51
C GLU A 472 6.57 10.74 27.37
N ALA A 473 5.82 10.60 26.28
CA ALA A 473 4.59 11.36 26.02
C ALA A 473 3.55 11.18 27.14
N CYS A 474 3.47 9.99 27.74
CA CYS A 474 2.58 9.68 28.85
C CYS A 474 3.25 9.88 30.24
N GLY A 475 4.43 10.50 30.33
CA GLY A 475 5.08 10.89 31.59
C GLY A 475 5.76 9.75 32.35
N ASP A 476 5.94 8.56 31.76
CA ASP A 476 6.65 7.43 32.36
C ASP A 476 8.16 7.50 32.08
N ALA A 477 8.81 8.50 32.66
CA ALA A 477 10.23 8.80 32.42
C ALA A 477 11.15 7.62 32.76
N SER A 478 10.81 6.80 33.77
CA SER A 478 11.65 5.67 34.17
C SER A 478 11.63 4.54 33.13
N PHE A 479 10.47 4.23 32.58
CA PHE A 479 10.32 3.23 31.54
C PHE A 479 10.91 3.74 30.21
N ALA A 480 10.68 5.02 29.87
CA ALA A 480 11.28 5.63 28.70
C ALA A 480 12.81 5.56 28.71
N GLN A 481 13.44 5.85 29.87
CA GLN A 481 14.90 5.75 30.00
C GLN A 481 15.40 4.31 29.84
N ALA A 482 14.74 3.34 30.47
CA ALA A 482 15.12 1.92 30.33
C ALA A 482 15.02 1.44 28.86
N LEU A 483 14.00 1.90 28.14
CA LEU A 483 13.84 1.59 26.71
C LEU A 483 14.92 2.26 25.85
N ARG A 484 15.29 3.52 26.12
CA ARG A 484 16.41 4.20 25.43
C ARG A 484 17.74 3.50 25.66
N ASP A 485 18.00 3.05 26.90
CA ASP A 485 19.20 2.28 27.19
C ASP A 485 19.23 0.98 26.36
N SER A 486 18.08 0.28 26.26
CA SER A 486 17.94 -0.93 25.45
C SER A 486 18.06 -0.65 23.95
N ALA A 487 17.58 0.51 23.47
CA ALA A 487 17.69 0.89 22.07
C ALA A 487 19.15 1.00 21.59
N SER A 488 20.10 1.21 22.49
CA SER A 488 21.53 1.28 22.17
C SER A 488 22.12 -0.04 21.62
N ILE A 489 21.34 -1.12 21.56
CA ILE A 489 21.76 -2.44 21.05
C ILE A 489 22.24 -2.38 19.59
N TRP A 490 21.80 -1.40 18.79
CA TRP A 490 22.25 -1.20 17.41
C TRP A 490 23.79 -1.14 17.30
N LYS A 491 24.49 -0.64 18.32
CA LYS A 491 25.96 -0.52 18.37
C LYS A 491 26.67 -1.86 18.18
N THR A 492 26.01 -2.96 18.52
CA THR A 492 26.59 -4.31 18.48
C THR A 492 26.71 -4.89 17.07
N VAL A 493 26.06 -4.28 16.09
CA VAL A 493 25.97 -4.81 14.73
C VAL A 493 26.68 -3.95 13.67
N TYR A 494 27.17 -2.76 14.04
CA TYR A 494 27.98 -1.93 13.15
C TYR A 494 29.47 -2.26 13.25
N ASP A 495 30.15 -2.21 12.11
CA ASP A 495 31.61 -2.28 12.05
C ASP A 495 32.17 -0.86 12.20
N GLY A 496 32.98 -0.65 13.22
CA GLY A 496 33.62 0.65 13.45
C GLY A 496 34.73 0.99 12.45
N ALA A 497 35.17 0.04 11.61
CA ALA A 497 36.25 0.27 10.66
C ALA A 497 35.78 1.02 9.40
N ASP A 498 34.59 0.68 8.89
CA ASP A 498 34.01 1.30 7.68
C ASP A 498 32.70 2.05 7.94
N GLY A 499 32.21 1.98 9.16
CA GLY A 499 30.98 2.68 9.54
C GLY A 499 29.72 2.09 8.92
N LEU A 500 29.70 0.82 8.52
CA LEU A 500 28.56 0.10 7.97
C LEU A 500 28.21 -1.09 8.87
N LEU A 501 27.08 -1.71 8.65
CA LEU A 501 26.73 -2.97 9.29
C LEU A 501 27.72 -4.07 8.88
N ARG A 502 27.80 -5.14 9.67
CA ARG A 502 28.73 -6.26 9.43
C ARG A 502 28.59 -6.82 8.02
N GLN A 503 29.74 -7.09 7.37
CA GLN A 503 29.80 -7.63 6.02
C GLN A 503 29.53 -9.14 5.98
N ASP A 504 29.81 -9.86 7.06
CA ASP A 504 29.71 -11.32 7.18
C ASP A 504 28.31 -11.81 7.55
N ALA A 505 27.28 -11.06 7.18
CA ALA A 505 25.88 -11.34 7.52
C ALA A 505 25.01 -11.42 6.27
N VAL A 506 23.90 -12.17 6.40
CA VAL A 506 22.84 -12.21 5.38
C VAL A 506 21.76 -11.23 5.81
N TYR A 507 21.28 -10.43 4.87
CA TYR A 507 20.23 -9.44 5.06
C TYR A 507 18.98 -9.90 4.32
N TYR A 508 17.81 -9.75 4.96
CA TYR A 508 16.54 -10.11 4.35
C TYR A 508 16.19 -9.09 3.27
N GLU A 509 16.00 -9.56 2.05
CA GLU A 509 15.56 -8.74 0.89
C GLU A 509 16.30 -7.41 0.71
N GLY A 510 17.55 -7.35 1.08
CA GLY A 510 18.38 -6.16 1.00
C GLY A 510 19.85 -6.48 1.18
N ASN A 511 20.64 -5.45 1.36
CA ASN A 511 22.08 -5.56 1.58
C ASN A 511 22.53 -4.74 2.79
N ARG A 512 23.82 -4.84 3.15
CA ARG A 512 24.36 -4.12 4.28
C ARG A 512 24.22 -2.60 4.15
N TYR A 513 24.21 -2.05 2.95
CA TYR A 513 24.13 -0.61 2.71
C TYR A 513 22.70 -0.09 2.99
N ASN A 514 21.62 -0.70 2.44
CA ASN A 514 20.25 -0.30 2.70
C ASN A 514 19.99 -0.19 4.21
N TYR A 515 20.34 -1.25 4.93
CA TYR A 515 20.11 -1.31 6.38
C TYR A 515 21.05 -0.41 7.17
N SER A 516 22.28 -0.15 6.69
CA SER A 516 23.22 0.76 7.36
C SER A 516 22.73 2.20 7.40
N PHE A 517 21.92 2.62 6.44
CA PHE A 517 21.44 3.99 6.32
C PHE A 517 20.02 4.19 6.85
N ARG A 518 19.37 3.13 7.27
CA ARG A 518 18.05 3.21 7.88
C ARG A 518 18.08 4.08 9.14
N PRO A 519 17.20 5.10 9.27
CA PRO A 519 17.09 5.88 10.51
C PRO A 519 16.68 5.00 11.70
N HIS A 520 17.41 5.12 12.78
CA HIS A 520 17.16 4.40 14.04
C HIS A 520 17.68 5.19 15.23
N PRO A 521 17.35 4.86 16.48
CA PRO A 521 17.87 5.54 17.65
C PRO A 521 19.40 5.62 17.64
N GLY A 522 19.94 6.80 17.97
CA GLY A 522 21.38 7.04 17.96
C GLY A 522 21.96 7.47 16.62
N MET A 523 21.17 8.00 15.69
CA MET A 523 21.65 8.45 14.38
C MET A 523 22.84 9.42 14.45
N ASN A 524 22.86 10.36 15.41
CA ASN A 524 24.00 11.28 15.56
C ASN A 524 25.29 10.55 15.96
N GLU A 525 25.19 9.55 16.85
CA GLU A 525 26.32 8.69 17.18
C GLU A 525 26.74 7.83 15.98
N ARG A 526 25.77 7.41 15.18
CA ARG A 526 26.00 6.64 13.96
C ARG A 526 26.75 7.46 12.91
N VAL A 527 26.37 8.72 12.71
CA VAL A 527 27.08 9.67 11.82
C VAL A 527 28.51 9.91 12.33
N ALA A 528 28.66 10.10 13.64
CA ALA A 528 29.99 10.27 14.25
C ALA A 528 30.87 9.00 14.07
N MET A 529 30.31 7.81 14.21
CA MET A 529 31.00 6.52 13.99
C MET A 529 31.49 6.40 12.53
N ALA A 530 30.72 6.88 11.56
CA ALA A 530 31.09 6.90 10.15
C ALA A 530 32.22 7.91 9.82
N GLY A 531 32.63 8.72 10.81
CA GLY A 531 33.66 9.75 10.63
C GLY A 531 33.12 11.18 10.47
N GLY A 532 31.84 11.42 10.84
CA GLY A 532 31.17 12.71 10.79
C GLY A 532 30.36 12.95 9.51
N ASP A 533 29.72 14.10 9.44
CA ASP A 533 28.75 14.47 8.40
C ASP A 533 29.26 14.25 6.97
N ASP A 534 30.47 14.72 6.66
CA ASP A 534 31.05 14.56 5.32
C ASP A 534 31.37 13.12 4.98
N ALA A 535 31.78 12.30 5.93
CA ALA A 535 32.07 10.89 5.71
C ALA A 535 30.77 10.12 5.52
N PHE A 536 29.77 10.36 6.34
CA PHE A 536 28.45 9.75 6.22
C PHE A 536 27.77 10.12 4.89
N ARG A 537 27.85 11.41 4.50
CA ARG A 537 27.37 11.87 3.19
C ARG A 537 28.05 11.11 2.05
N ARG A 538 29.38 10.93 2.09
CA ARG A 538 30.09 10.19 1.02
C ARG A 538 29.63 8.73 0.92
N LEU A 539 29.37 8.06 2.04
CA LEU A 539 28.82 6.70 2.02
C LEU A 539 27.43 6.65 1.38
N LEU A 540 26.58 7.64 1.65
CA LEU A 540 25.27 7.77 1.00
C LEU A 540 25.40 8.12 -0.49
N ASP A 541 26.29 9.05 -0.84
CA ASP A 541 26.55 9.43 -2.25
C ASP A 541 27.06 8.22 -3.05
N GLU A 542 27.90 7.37 -2.45
CA GLU A 542 28.37 6.12 -3.05
C GLU A 542 27.20 5.13 -3.22
N PHE A 543 26.39 4.94 -2.17
CA PHE A 543 25.23 4.07 -2.24
C PHE A 543 24.24 4.47 -3.33
N PHE A 544 23.95 5.78 -3.47
CA PHE A 544 23.05 6.29 -4.50
C PHE A 544 23.74 6.55 -5.85
N CYS A 545 25.02 6.28 -6.00
CA CYS A 545 25.81 6.53 -7.23
C CYS A 545 25.65 7.98 -7.74
N VAL A 546 25.72 8.98 -6.84
CA VAL A 546 25.37 10.40 -7.10
C VAL A 546 26.15 11.01 -8.26
N ASP A 547 27.42 10.66 -8.45
CA ASP A 547 28.27 11.18 -9.53
C ASP A 547 28.14 10.39 -10.84
N GLY A 548 27.22 9.42 -10.87
CA GLY A 548 27.11 8.44 -11.94
C GLY A 548 28.30 7.48 -11.96
N ASN A 549 28.15 6.34 -12.63
CA ASN A 549 29.29 5.48 -12.90
C ASN A 549 29.73 5.71 -14.35
N PRO A 550 30.87 6.43 -14.61
CA PRO A 550 31.34 6.69 -15.95
C PRO A 550 31.78 5.43 -16.67
N ASP A 551 32.13 4.37 -15.94
CA ASP A 551 32.61 3.10 -16.45
C ASP A 551 31.59 1.99 -16.29
N TRP A 552 30.35 2.22 -16.76
CA TRP A 552 29.25 1.24 -16.66
C TRP A 552 29.61 -0.06 -17.41
N ASP A 553 29.86 -1.12 -16.66
CA ASP A 553 30.05 -2.48 -17.13
C ASP A 553 28.89 -3.37 -16.63
N PRO A 554 28.03 -3.88 -17.52
CA PRO A 554 26.86 -4.66 -17.14
C PRO A 554 27.18 -5.87 -16.26
N GLU A 555 28.33 -6.47 -16.41
CA GLU A 555 28.76 -7.66 -15.66
C GLU A 555 29.26 -7.29 -14.25
N GLN A 556 30.01 -6.21 -14.13
CA GLN A 556 30.44 -5.67 -12.85
C GLN A 556 29.28 -5.03 -12.08
N GLU A 557 28.34 -4.42 -12.78
CA GLU A 557 27.16 -3.81 -12.17
C GLU A 557 26.21 -4.83 -11.55
N ARG A 558 26.11 -6.04 -12.12
CA ARG A 558 25.40 -7.14 -11.48
C ARG A 558 25.99 -7.53 -10.12
N ILE A 559 27.28 -7.31 -9.91
CA ILE A 559 27.95 -7.54 -8.62
C ILE A 559 27.78 -6.32 -7.71
N ARG A 560 27.85 -5.11 -8.25
CA ARG A 560 27.65 -3.85 -7.52
C ARG A 560 26.20 -3.63 -7.09
N ARG A 561 25.21 -4.13 -7.81
CA ARG A 561 23.77 -4.07 -7.47
C ARG A 561 23.46 -4.58 -6.08
N ARG A 562 24.23 -5.52 -5.58
CA ARG A 562 24.06 -6.05 -4.21
C ARG A 562 24.48 -5.07 -3.13
N ASP A 563 25.24 -4.04 -3.48
CA ASP A 563 25.86 -3.11 -2.56
C ASP A 563 25.40 -1.66 -2.71
N HIS A 564 24.48 -1.37 -3.65
CA HIS A 564 24.04 -0.02 -4.00
C HIS A 564 22.50 0.06 -4.02
N PHE A 565 21.99 1.27 -4.21
CA PHE A 565 20.56 1.53 -4.30
C PHE A 565 19.92 0.80 -5.49
N GLU A 566 18.89 0.05 -5.21
CA GLU A 566 18.22 -0.81 -6.19
C GLU A 566 17.02 -0.15 -6.90
N GLY A 567 16.76 1.13 -6.66
CA GLY A 567 15.76 1.90 -7.40
C GLY A 567 14.36 1.87 -6.82
N MET A 568 14.20 1.79 -5.50
CA MET A 568 12.92 1.76 -4.79
C MET A 568 12.08 0.52 -5.15
N ASN A 569 12.69 -0.63 -5.15
CA ASN A 569 12.04 -1.87 -5.50
C ASN A 569 11.66 -2.74 -4.30
N ASN A 570 12.06 -2.34 -3.09
CA ASN A 570 11.79 -3.06 -1.85
C ASN A 570 11.76 -2.11 -0.64
N GLU A 571 11.19 -2.57 0.48
CA GLU A 571 11.00 -1.80 1.71
C GLU A 571 12.30 -1.28 2.32
N CYS A 572 13.41 -2.01 2.17
CA CYS A 572 14.69 -1.61 2.74
C CYS A 572 15.24 -0.31 2.12
N ASP A 573 14.75 0.12 0.96
CA ASP A 573 15.11 1.36 0.29
C ASP A 573 14.31 2.59 0.75
N MET A 574 13.16 2.40 1.40
CA MET A 574 12.17 3.45 1.62
C MET A 574 12.64 4.56 2.55
N ASP A 575 13.40 4.21 3.59
CA ASP A 575 13.90 5.15 4.60
C ASP A 575 15.18 5.86 4.15
N THR A 576 15.98 5.20 3.34
CA THR A 576 17.36 5.58 3.01
C THR A 576 17.52 6.96 2.39
N PRO A 577 16.64 7.44 1.48
CA PRO A 577 16.74 8.78 0.91
C PRO A 577 16.71 9.89 1.97
N TYR A 578 16.08 9.64 3.10
CA TYR A 578 15.94 10.61 4.19
C TYR A 578 17.14 10.62 5.15
N ALA A 579 18.03 9.63 5.08
CA ALA A 579 19.22 9.57 5.94
C ALA A 579 20.14 10.80 5.78
N TYR A 580 20.17 11.43 4.62
CA TYR A 580 20.93 12.67 4.39
C TYR A 580 20.55 13.82 5.34
N ILE A 581 19.36 13.80 5.93
CA ILE A 581 18.91 14.81 6.89
C ILE A 581 19.84 14.83 8.11
N TRP A 582 20.37 13.66 8.54
CA TRP A 582 21.25 13.56 9.69
C TRP A 582 22.70 14.01 9.46
N CYS A 583 23.08 14.27 8.22
CA CYS A 583 24.34 14.95 7.89
C CYS A 583 24.12 16.35 7.28
N GLY A 584 22.96 16.98 7.55
CA GLY A 584 22.66 18.34 7.16
C GLY A 584 22.44 18.57 5.67
N ARG A 585 22.10 17.51 4.90
CA ARG A 585 21.98 17.54 3.42
C ARG A 585 20.56 17.20 2.92
N PRO A 586 19.51 17.95 3.33
CA PRO A 586 18.17 17.77 2.80
C PRO A 586 18.06 18.07 1.30
N ASP A 587 19.02 18.78 0.72
CA ASP A 587 19.17 18.97 -0.71
C ASP A 587 19.42 17.65 -1.44
N ARG A 588 20.28 16.77 -0.90
CA ARG A 588 20.51 15.43 -1.44
C ARG A 588 19.27 14.56 -1.32
N THR A 589 18.54 14.63 -0.19
CA THR A 589 17.22 14.00 -0.06
C THR A 589 16.31 14.44 -1.21
N ALA A 590 16.23 15.75 -1.50
CA ALA A 590 15.39 16.28 -2.57
C ALA A 590 15.80 15.74 -3.96
N GLU A 591 17.09 15.68 -4.25
CA GLU A 591 17.63 15.11 -5.52
C GLU A 591 17.26 13.63 -5.69
N VAL A 592 17.46 12.82 -4.64
CA VAL A 592 17.10 11.39 -4.68
C VAL A 592 15.60 11.19 -4.86
N LEU A 593 14.77 11.91 -4.10
CA LEU A 593 13.31 11.80 -4.19
C LEU A 593 12.80 12.20 -5.59
N ASP A 594 13.31 13.30 -6.16
CA ASP A 594 12.94 13.72 -7.51
C ASP A 594 13.36 12.67 -8.55
N ALA A 595 14.58 12.16 -8.46
CA ALA A 595 15.08 11.15 -9.37
C ALA A 595 14.29 9.83 -9.28
N VAL A 596 13.94 9.35 -8.08
CA VAL A 596 13.12 8.15 -7.90
C VAL A 596 11.75 8.34 -8.52
N ARG A 597 11.06 9.44 -8.22
CA ARG A 597 9.73 9.71 -8.80
C ARG A 597 9.77 9.79 -10.31
N ARG A 598 10.79 10.40 -10.89
CA ARG A 598 10.93 10.61 -12.33
C ARG A 598 11.30 9.36 -13.11
N TYR A 599 12.17 8.53 -12.55
CA TYR A 599 12.79 7.42 -13.29
C TYR A 599 12.28 6.05 -12.85
N ARG A 600 11.51 5.95 -11.77
CA ARG A 600 11.03 4.67 -11.26
C ARG A 600 9.52 4.54 -11.26
N PHE A 601 8.81 5.66 -11.19
CA PHE A 601 7.35 5.68 -11.24
C PHE A 601 6.90 6.35 -12.53
N THR A 602 6.17 5.61 -13.36
CA THR A 602 5.69 6.06 -14.68
C THR A 602 4.20 5.81 -14.82
N GLU A 603 3.60 6.22 -15.93
CA GLU A 603 2.21 5.92 -16.23
C GLU A 603 2.03 4.48 -16.75
N GLY A 604 0.81 3.95 -16.65
CA GLY A 604 0.38 2.69 -17.25
C GLY A 604 0.80 1.44 -16.48
N GLU A 605 0.65 0.30 -17.12
CA GLU A 605 0.85 -1.02 -16.52
C GLU A 605 2.25 -1.24 -15.92
N GLY A 606 3.28 -0.63 -16.50
CA GLY A 606 4.66 -0.71 -16.00
C GLY A 606 5.01 0.33 -14.96
N GLY A 607 4.07 1.09 -14.44
CA GLY A 607 4.29 2.33 -13.68
C GLY A 607 4.82 2.18 -12.26
N CYS A 608 4.73 1.01 -11.64
CA CYS A 608 5.19 0.76 -10.28
C CYS A 608 6.45 -0.12 -10.27
N PRO A 609 7.55 0.32 -9.64
CA PRO A 609 8.77 -0.49 -9.55
C PRO A 609 8.63 -1.61 -8.52
N GLY A 610 9.47 -2.62 -8.63
CA GLY A 610 9.57 -3.71 -7.68
C GLY A 610 8.31 -4.54 -7.56
N ASN A 611 7.96 -4.87 -6.35
CA ASN A 611 6.67 -5.45 -5.96
C ASN A 611 5.92 -4.37 -5.18
N ASN A 612 4.62 -4.21 -5.36
CA ASN A 612 3.86 -3.17 -4.64
C ASN A 612 3.84 -3.39 -3.12
N ASP A 613 4.10 -4.62 -2.69
CA ASP A 613 4.25 -5.04 -1.29
C ASP A 613 3.10 -4.53 -0.42
N SER A 614 1.92 -5.09 -0.68
CA SER A 614 0.69 -4.75 0.08
C SER A 614 0.34 -3.25 0.09
N GLY A 615 0.78 -2.51 -0.91
CA GLY A 615 0.58 -1.06 -1.04
C GLY A 615 1.71 -0.20 -0.50
N SER A 616 2.81 -0.78 -0.02
CA SER A 616 3.91 -0.04 0.58
C SER A 616 4.65 0.84 -0.41
N THR A 617 5.00 0.30 -1.57
CA THR A 617 5.67 1.04 -2.65
C THR A 617 4.77 2.16 -3.18
N SER A 618 3.47 1.88 -3.36
CA SER A 618 2.48 2.89 -3.72
C SER A 618 2.36 4.00 -2.68
N SER A 619 2.26 3.66 -1.40
CA SER A 619 2.17 4.63 -0.30
C SER A 619 3.44 5.48 -0.19
N TRP A 620 4.61 4.88 -0.42
CA TRP A 620 5.87 5.64 -0.46
C TRP A 620 5.82 6.73 -1.54
N TYR A 621 5.33 6.39 -2.74
CA TYR A 621 5.17 7.38 -3.82
C TYR A 621 4.21 8.50 -3.42
N VAL A 622 3.06 8.16 -2.83
CA VAL A 622 2.08 9.15 -2.33
C VAL A 622 2.72 10.09 -1.30
N TRP A 623 3.37 9.54 -0.27
CA TRP A 623 4.03 10.34 0.75
C TRP A 623 5.15 11.22 0.17
N SER A 624 5.96 10.68 -0.73
CA SER A 624 7.04 11.43 -1.36
C SER A 624 6.52 12.59 -2.23
N CYS A 625 5.41 12.41 -2.95
CA CYS A 625 4.76 13.46 -3.72
C CYS A 625 4.21 14.59 -2.83
N LEU A 626 3.71 14.26 -1.65
CA LEU A 626 3.22 15.22 -0.65
C LEU A 626 4.36 15.95 0.09
N GLY A 627 5.60 15.46 -0.03
CA GLY A 627 6.74 15.97 0.71
C GLY A 627 6.74 15.62 2.19
N LEU A 628 5.94 14.63 2.59
CA LEU A 628 5.86 14.08 3.94
C LEU A 628 6.37 12.64 3.93
N TYR A 629 7.15 12.27 4.92
CA TYR A 629 7.55 10.88 5.12
C TYR A 629 7.30 10.48 6.58
N PRO A 630 6.38 9.56 6.86
CA PRO A 630 6.14 9.11 8.23
C PRO A 630 7.33 8.30 8.71
N LEU A 631 8.06 8.80 9.70
CA LEU A 631 9.08 8.00 10.37
C LEU A 631 8.38 7.16 11.43
N THR A 632 7.92 5.99 11.02
CA THR A 632 7.01 5.12 11.76
C THR A 632 7.48 4.83 13.18
N GLY A 633 6.58 4.90 14.13
CA GLY A 633 6.86 4.71 15.56
C GLY A 633 7.47 5.93 16.24
N THR A 634 7.66 7.04 15.53
CA THR A 634 8.13 8.31 16.08
C THR A 634 7.06 9.40 15.96
N PRO A 635 7.13 10.47 16.76
CA PRO A 635 6.19 11.58 16.66
C PRO A 635 6.46 12.53 15.47
N TYR A 636 7.16 12.08 14.40
CA TYR A 636 7.65 12.98 13.34
C TYR A 636 7.36 12.51 11.94
N TYR A 637 6.94 13.49 11.10
CA TYR A 637 7.13 13.44 9.65
C TYR A 637 8.49 14.05 9.31
N LEU A 638 9.24 13.38 8.42
CA LEU A 638 10.37 14.01 7.72
C LEU A 638 9.85 14.76 6.51
N LEU A 639 10.41 15.97 6.27
CA LEU A 639 10.00 16.83 5.18
C LEU A 639 10.98 16.68 4.00
N GLY A 640 10.47 16.21 2.87
CA GLY A 640 11.21 16.09 1.63
C GLY A 640 10.98 17.27 0.68
N SER A 641 11.03 16.98 -0.62
CA SER A 641 10.72 17.88 -1.72
C SER A 641 9.43 17.43 -2.41
N PRO A 642 8.28 18.10 -2.18
CA PRO A 642 7.01 17.69 -2.78
C PRO A 642 7.02 17.88 -4.30
N SER A 643 6.30 17.00 -5.03
CA SER A 643 6.02 17.18 -6.45
C SER A 643 4.65 17.83 -6.71
N VAL A 644 3.73 17.78 -5.76
CA VAL A 644 2.44 18.49 -5.85
C VAL A 644 2.65 20.01 -5.91
N ASP A 645 1.74 20.73 -6.54
CA ASP A 645 1.65 22.19 -6.42
C ASP A 645 0.86 22.60 -5.17
N SER A 646 -0.19 21.86 -4.89
CA SER A 646 -0.94 21.94 -3.64
C SER A 646 -1.60 20.61 -3.29
N ALA A 647 -1.88 20.41 -1.99
CA ALA A 647 -2.69 19.28 -1.54
C ALA A 647 -3.53 19.65 -0.32
N GLU A 648 -4.63 18.90 -0.14
CA GLU A 648 -5.46 18.94 1.05
C GLU A 648 -5.66 17.51 1.54
N LEU A 649 -5.19 17.20 2.76
CA LEU A 649 -5.32 15.91 3.40
C LEU A 649 -6.36 16.00 4.52
N GLN A 650 -7.37 15.12 4.46
CA GLN A 650 -8.35 14.98 5.52
C GLN A 650 -7.90 13.85 6.45
N PHE A 651 -7.17 14.19 7.48
CA PHE A 651 -6.84 13.28 8.57
C PHE A 651 -8.05 13.02 9.47
N ASN A 652 -7.92 12.08 10.41
CA ASN A 652 -8.99 11.76 11.33
C ASN A 652 -9.37 12.96 12.22
N ASP A 653 -8.37 13.69 12.73
CA ASP A 653 -8.57 14.80 13.66
C ASP A 653 -8.64 16.17 12.98
N GLY A 654 -8.08 16.32 11.79
CA GLY A 654 -7.99 17.62 11.17
C GLY A 654 -7.74 17.61 9.68
N ARG A 655 -7.52 18.80 9.14
CA ARG A 655 -7.27 19.00 7.72
C ARG A 655 -5.98 19.78 7.51
N LEU A 656 -5.01 19.13 6.87
CA LEU A 656 -3.75 19.75 6.48
C LEU A 656 -3.82 20.23 5.03
N LYS A 657 -3.48 21.50 4.81
CA LYS A 657 -3.27 22.07 3.47
C LYS A 657 -1.78 22.20 3.20
N ILE A 658 -1.31 21.59 2.14
CA ILE A 658 0.06 21.74 1.63
C ILE A 658 0.04 22.75 0.50
N ARG A 659 0.99 23.67 0.50
CA ARG A 659 1.25 24.65 -0.57
C ARG A 659 2.72 24.64 -0.92
N VAL A 660 3.02 24.66 -2.20
CA VAL A 660 4.40 24.66 -2.68
C VAL A 660 4.67 25.95 -3.44
N GLU A 661 5.58 26.76 -2.91
CA GLU A 661 6.06 27.98 -3.54
C GLU A 661 7.38 27.67 -4.25
N ARG A 662 7.37 27.61 -5.59
CA ARG A 662 8.56 27.32 -6.42
C ARG A 662 9.14 28.60 -7.01
N GLU A 663 10.45 28.64 -7.20
CA GLU A 663 11.14 29.69 -7.96
C GLU A 663 10.91 29.48 -9.46
N SER A 664 11.02 28.25 -9.93
CA SER A 664 10.67 27.79 -11.28
C SER A 664 9.99 26.42 -11.22
N PRO A 665 9.41 25.91 -12.32
CA PRO A 665 8.89 24.55 -12.37
C PRO A 665 9.92 23.44 -12.06
N ALA A 666 11.21 23.74 -12.23
CA ALA A 666 12.31 22.80 -11.96
C ALA A 666 12.83 22.86 -10.50
N SER A 667 12.25 23.73 -9.67
CA SER A 667 12.71 23.92 -8.28
C SER A 667 12.40 22.69 -7.42
N ILE A 668 13.44 22.08 -6.89
CA ILE A 668 13.34 20.90 -6.01
C ILE A 668 13.98 21.13 -4.64
N TYR A 669 14.82 22.17 -4.46
CA TYR A 669 15.62 22.33 -3.26
C TYR A 669 14.89 23.13 -2.17
N PRO A 670 14.56 22.50 -1.01
CA PRO A 670 13.92 23.19 0.11
C PRO A 670 14.80 24.34 0.64
N GLN A 671 14.21 25.53 0.77
CA GLN A 671 14.86 26.69 1.36
C GLN A 671 14.40 26.92 2.79
N TRP A 672 13.11 26.75 3.02
CA TRP A 672 12.46 26.86 4.31
C TRP A 672 11.05 26.27 4.24
N TYR A 673 10.50 26.02 5.41
CA TYR A 673 9.13 25.58 5.61
C TYR A 673 8.37 26.63 6.45
N LYS A 674 7.05 26.66 6.33
CA LYS A 674 6.20 27.47 7.17
C LYS A 674 4.94 26.68 7.57
N PHE A 675 4.72 26.53 8.87
CA PHE A 675 3.53 25.87 9.39
C PHE A 675 2.71 26.84 10.24
N ASN A 676 1.44 27.05 9.88
CA ASN A 676 0.52 27.98 10.54
C ASN A 676 1.14 29.37 10.78
N GLY A 677 1.88 29.90 9.79
CA GLY A 677 2.53 31.20 9.85
C GLY A 677 3.94 31.18 10.48
N ARG A 678 4.32 30.18 11.23
CA ARG A 678 5.66 30.03 11.82
C ARG A 678 6.63 29.48 10.77
N LYS A 679 7.64 30.26 10.40
CA LYS A 679 8.71 29.84 9.49
C LYS A 679 9.79 29.08 10.25
N PHE A 680 10.31 28.01 9.62
CA PHE A 680 11.38 27.18 10.17
C PHE A 680 12.20 26.53 9.04
N ARG A 681 13.28 25.84 9.40
CA ARG A 681 14.20 25.21 8.43
C ARG A 681 14.45 23.73 8.72
N SER A 682 13.99 23.24 9.89
CA SER A 682 14.12 21.84 10.26
C SER A 682 13.34 20.96 9.28
N PRO A 683 13.97 19.97 8.62
CA PRO A 683 13.26 19.10 7.67
C PRO A 683 12.41 18.04 8.38
N TRP A 684 11.65 18.44 9.41
CA TRP A 684 10.69 17.60 10.13
C TRP A 684 9.56 18.43 10.75
N LEU A 685 8.43 17.77 10.95
CA LEU A 685 7.23 18.31 11.60
C LEU A 685 6.62 17.24 12.50
N LYS A 686 6.05 17.62 13.64
CA LYS A 686 5.36 16.66 14.51
C LYS A 686 4.09 16.12 13.85
N VAL A 687 3.84 14.82 13.98
CA VAL A 687 2.63 14.14 13.49
C VAL A 687 1.39 14.79 14.09
N GLU A 688 1.35 14.95 15.41
CA GLU A 688 0.24 15.59 16.13
C GLU A 688 -0.07 17.00 15.59
N GLU A 689 0.96 17.84 15.35
CA GLU A 689 0.75 19.19 14.78
C GLU A 689 0.18 19.12 13.36
N ALA A 690 0.70 18.24 12.51
CA ALA A 690 0.28 18.11 11.11
C ALA A 690 -1.14 17.58 11.00
N GLU A 691 -1.49 16.53 11.76
CA GLU A 691 -2.78 15.86 11.67
C GLU A 691 -3.91 16.61 12.38
N ALA A 692 -3.60 17.41 13.40
CA ALA A 692 -4.55 18.38 13.96
C ALA A 692 -4.99 19.45 12.94
N GLY A 693 -4.22 19.60 11.84
CA GLY A 693 -4.58 20.46 10.72
C GLY A 693 -3.89 21.80 10.69
N GLY A 694 -3.98 22.45 9.55
CA GLY A 694 -3.36 23.73 9.32
C GLY A 694 -2.85 23.92 7.90
N ILE A 695 -1.87 24.82 7.74
CA ILE A 695 -1.26 25.14 6.44
C ILE A 695 0.25 24.92 6.54
N LEU A 696 0.75 23.97 5.79
CA LEU A 696 2.18 23.72 5.59
C LEU A 696 2.60 24.28 4.23
N VAL A 697 3.57 25.19 4.23
CA VAL A 697 4.14 25.77 3.01
C VAL A 697 5.58 25.30 2.85
N PHE A 698 5.89 24.80 1.67
CA PHE A 698 7.25 24.50 1.22
C PHE A 698 7.72 25.64 0.30
N ARG A 699 8.91 26.17 0.54
CA ARG A 699 9.58 27.06 -0.39
C ARG A 699 10.71 26.32 -1.08
N LEU A 700 10.61 26.13 -2.38
CA LEU A 700 11.60 25.44 -3.21
C LEU A 700 12.33 26.42 -4.14
N ALA A 701 13.60 26.18 -4.40
CA ALA A 701 14.44 26.94 -5.33
C ALA A 701 15.16 26.01 -6.32
N ASP A 702 15.82 26.61 -7.32
CA ASP A 702 16.58 25.88 -8.36
C ASP A 702 17.97 25.47 -7.89
N SER A 703 18.38 25.89 -6.70
CA SER A 703 19.67 25.54 -6.10
C SER A 703 19.54 25.28 -4.60
N PRO A 704 20.46 24.47 -4.04
CA PRO A 704 20.50 24.23 -2.61
C PRO A 704 20.55 25.50 -1.77
N SER A 705 19.98 25.45 -0.58
CA SER A 705 20.06 26.57 0.35
C SER A 705 21.51 26.84 0.75
N PRO A 706 21.96 28.13 0.75
CA PRO A 706 23.28 28.48 1.23
C PRO A 706 23.43 28.39 2.76
N GLU A 707 22.30 28.30 3.48
CA GLU A 707 22.29 28.23 4.94
C GLU A 707 22.26 26.75 5.38
N ALA A 708 22.99 26.45 6.46
CA ALA A 708 23.01 25.12 7.04
C ALA A 708 21.62 24.67 7.48
N SER A 709 21.27 23.41 7.22
CA SER A 709 20.05 22.79 7.72
C SER A 709 20.26 22.30 9.16
N PRO A 710 19.28 22.47 10.04
CA PRO A 710 19.28 21.78 11.32
C PRO A 710 19.35 20.26 11.14
N VAL A 711 20.03 19.60 12.06
CA VAL A 711 20.11 18.14 12.14
C VAL A 711 19.24 17.67 13.31
N PRO A 712 18.48 16.56 13.15
CA PRO A 712 17.68 16.04 14.26
C PRO A 712 18.58 15.55 15.41
N GLU A 713 18.21 15.93 16.64
CA GLU A 713 18.91 15.49 17.85
C GLU A 713 18.09 14.47 18.66
N TRP A 714 16.91 14.15 18.19
CA TRP A 714 15.92 13.36 18.91
C TRP A 714 15.92 11.85 18.55
N LEU A 715 16.71 11.40 17.58
CA LEU A 715 16.79 10.01 17.16
C LEU A 715 18.22 9.46 17.25
#